data_aeeb724f12f0a7c3c73976ebf1665681
#
_entry.id   aeeb724f12f0a7c3c73976ebf1665681
#
_cell.length_a   1.000
_cell.length_b   1.000
_cell.length_c   1.000
_cell.angle_alpha   90.00
_cell.angle_beta   90.00
_cell.angle_gamma   90.00
#
_symmetry.space_group_name_H-M   'P 1'
#
loop_
_entity.id
_entity.type
_entity.pdbx_description
1 polymer ?
#
loop_
_entity_poly.entity_id
_entity_poly.type
_entity_poly.pdbx_seq_one_letter_code
_entity_poly.pdbx_strand_id
1 'polypeptide(L)'
;MKNYFVSVIAVLFSIFGMNAQDLQSPNGNFKMIFALENDGTPTYQLFMNNKEIIKKSKLGLELQKDKKSLLNDFKLVNEVRNTFDETWKTVWGEETAIKNHYNELALTLKQNETERQIIIRFRLFNDGLGFRYEFPEQKNLTYFVLKEERTEFAMTGDHTAFWIPGDYDTQEYDFTESKLSEIRKLFSSAVTGNASQKQFSDTGVQTSLMMKSADGIYINIHEAALINYSCMHLNLDDATFIFQSHLTPDAKGNKGHLQAPCVSPWRTIIASSDARDILASRITLNLNEPCKIEDTSWIKPVKYIGVWWEMITGKSSWAYTDEVPSVQLGVTDFTKVKPNKTHAANTKHVKEYIDFAAKHGFDAVLVEGWNEGWEDWFGKEKDYVFDFVTPYPDFDVKGIHDYAKSKGIKMIMHHETSGATRNYERHLDKAYQFMKDNGYDAVKSGYVGNILPLGEYHYSQSILNHYQYCIEKAVDYKIMVNAHEAVRPTGICRTFPNLIGNESARGTEFQAFGGSKANHTTLLPFTRLIGGPMDYTPGIFEMDIAKLNPNNNSHVNTTLANQLGLYVVMYSPLQMAADLPEHYNRFLDAFQFIKDVPVEWATSKYLEAEPGYYITIARKDKNSNNWFVGNSNGYKARTSTINFNFLEKGKKYEATIYADAENADYKTNPQAYKISKQKVTNNTKLQLKTAAGGGFAISIVEIK
;
A
#
# COMPACT_ATOMS: atom_id res chain seq x y z
N MET A 1 9.26 -41.83 74.07
CA MET A 1 9.69 -40.70 73.20
C MET A 1 10.22 -41.32 71.90
N LYS A 2 9.37 -41.24 70.83
CA LYS A 2 9.70 -41.77 69.48
C LYS A 2 10.06 -40.58 68.62
N ASN A 3 11.30 -40.49 68.14
CA ASN A 3 11.76 -39.53 67.18
C ASN A 3 11.37 -39.97 65.80
N TYR A 4 10.58 -39.19 65.04
CA TYR A 4 10.32 -39.36 63.64
C TYR A 4 11.34 -38.51 62.87
N PHE A 5 12.24 -39.16 62.11
CA PHE A 5 13.06 -38.55 61.07
C PHE A 5 12.18 -38.36 59.84
N VAL A 6 11.96 -37.11 59.44
CA VAL A 6 11.36 -36.79 58.16
C VAL A 6 12.51 -36.56 57.16
N SER A 7 12.73 -37.49 56.26
CA SER A 7 13.66 -37.33 55.11
C SER A 7 13.01 -36.52 54.04
N VAL A 8 13.46 -35.28 53.83
CA VAL A 8 13.10 -34.46 52.70
C VAL A 8 13.95 -34.91 51.53
N ILE A 9 13.34 -35.62 50.57
CA ILE A 9 13.96 -35.90 49.26
C ILE A 9 13.82 -34.62 48.43
N ALA A 10 14.94 -33.91 48.26
CA ALA A 10 15.05 -32.82 47.28
C ALA A 10 15.20 -33.43 45.91
N VAL A 11 14.13 -33.43 45.11
CA VAL A 11 14.20 -33.74 43.67
C VAL A 11 14.81 -32.55 42.97
N LEU A 12 16.08 -32.67 42.66
CA LEU A 12 16.78 -31.77 41.73
C LEU A 12 16.20 -31.99 40.33
N PHE A 13 15.27 -31.14 39.93
CA PHE A 13 14.95 -30.96 38.53
C PHE A 13 16.17 -30.22 37.87
N SER A 14 17.06 -30.97 37.26
CA SER A 14 18.02 -30.44 36.30
C SER A 14 17.21 -30.00 35.07
N ILE A 15 16.75 -28.76 35.08
CA ILE A 15 16.29 -28.07 33.89
C ILE A 15 17.55 -27.88 33.03
N PHE A 16 17.69 -28.67 31.97
CA PHE A 16 18.59 -28.31 30.88
C PHE A 16 18.11 -26.96 30.37
N GLY A 17 18.79 -25.89 30.74
CA GLY A 17 18.51 -24.55 30.28
C GLY A 17 18.76 -24.47 28.78
N MET A 18 17.71 -24.55 27.98
CA MET A 18 17.75 -23.95 26.64
C MET A 18 18.14 -22.48 26.85
N ASN A 19 19.23 -22.02 26.20
CA ASN A 19 19.66 -20.62 26.23
C ASN A 19 18.62 -19.78 25.43
N ALA A 20 17.46 -19.57 26.04
CA ALA A 20 16.41 -18.70 25.48
C ALA A 20 16.75 -17.26 25.79
N GLN A 21 16.71 -16.40 24.78
CA GLN A 21 16.85 -14.96 24.90
C GLN A 21 15.46 -14.33 24.79
N ASP A 22 15.10 -13.43 25.70
CA ASP A 22 13.84 -12.72 25.62
C ASP A 22 14.02 -11.22 25.38
N LEU A 23 13.01 -10.60 24.80
CA LEU A 23 12.93 -9.16 24.57
C LEU A 23 11.53 -8.70 24.94
N GLN A 24 11.41 -7.62 25.69
CA GLN A 24 10.14 -7.00 26.04
C GLN A 24 9.99 -5.66 25.32
N SER A 25 8.76 -5.30 24.95
CA SER A 25 8.43 -3.96 24.44
C SER A 25 8.64 -2.90 25.53
N PRO A 26 8.80 -1.60 25.16
CA PRO A 26 9.00 -0.54 26.16
C PRO A 26 7.89 -0.44 27.22
N ASN A 27 6.64 -0.76 26.86
CA ASN A 27 5.50 -0.78 27.80
C ASN A 27 5.28 -2.14 28.48
N GLY A 28 6.08 -3.17 28.15
CA GLY A 28 5.98 -4.52 28.70
C GLY A 28 4.82 -5.38 28.16
N ASN A 29 3.99 -4.87 27.24
CA ASN A 29 2.83 -5.61 26.73
C ASN A 29 3.21 -6.74 25.76
N PHE A 30 4.29 -6.57 25.02
CA PHE A 30 4.81 -7.61 24.13
C PHE A 30 6.08 -8.24 24.70
N LYS A 31 6.20 -9.55 24.48
CA LYS A 31 7.40 -10.33 24.78
C LYS A 31 7.72 -11.23 23.59
N MET A 32 8.94 -11.15 23.08
CA MET A 32 9.50 -12.08 22.10
C MET A 32 10.49 -13.01 22.81
N ILE A 33 10.47 -14.29 22.47
CA ILE A 33 11.43 -15.28 22.94
C ILE A 33 12.15 -15.87 21.72
N PHE A 34 13.46 -15.80 21.74
CA PHE A 34 14.35 -16.49 20.77
C PHE A 34 14.97 -17.71 21.41
N ALA A 35 15.13 -18.79 20.66
CA ALA A 35 15.86 -19.98 21.11
C ALA A 35 16.54 -20.67 19.91
N LEU A 36 17.63 -21.40 20.21
CA LEU A 36 18.19 -22.40 19.30
C LEU A 36 17.68 -23.78 19.69
N GLU A 37 17.17 -24.53 18.71
CA GLU A 37 16.84 -25.95 18.90
C GLU A 37 18.13 -26.79 19.11
N ASN A 38 17.97 -28.07 19.45
CA ASN A 38 19.12 -28.96 19.73
C ASN A 38 20.09 -29.12 18.54
N ASP A 39 19.57 -28.97 17.32
CA ASP A 39 20.37 -29.02 16.08
C ASP A 39 20.90 -27.63 15.66
N GLY A 40 20.70 -26.62 16.50
CA GLY A 40 21.09 -25.24 16.21
C GLY A 40 20.13 -24.49 15.28
N THR A 41 18.91 -24.97 15.04
CA THR A 41 17.87 -24.24 14.28
C THR A 41 17.39 -23.03 15.08
N PRO A 42 17.45 -21.79 14.51
CA PRO A 42 16.92 -20.59 15.18
C PRO A 42 15.38 -20.60 15.16
N THR A 43 14.79 -20.25 16.30
CA THR A 43 13.32 -20.13 16.44
C THR A 43 12.95 -18.89 17.24
N TYR A 44 11.71 -18.41 17.03
CA TYR A 44 11.13 -17.32 17.82
C TYR A 44 9.67 -17.59 18.18
N GLN A 45 9.18 -16.91 19.21
CA GLN A 45 7.78 -16.87 19.63
C GLN A 45 7.41 -15.43 19.99
N LEU A 46 6.13 -15.06 19.84
CA LEU A 46 5.65 -13.74 20.21
C LEU A 46 4.41 -13.82 21.09
N PHE A 47 4.44 -13.05 22.17
CA PHE A 47 3.37 -12.95 23.15
C PHE A 47 2.89 -11.51 23.28
N MET A 48 1.59 -11.32 23.47
CA MET A 48 0.96 -10.05 23.83
C MET A 48 0.17 -10.23 25.12
N ASN A 49 0.48 -9.44 26.17
CA ASN A 49 -0.14 -9.56 27.50
C ASN A 49 -0.09 -11.00 28.05
N ASN A 50 1.07 -11.65 27.92
CA ASN A 50 1.33 -13.06 28.29
C ASN A 50 0.55 -14.11 27.49
N LYS A 51 -0.18 -13.72 26.46
CA LYS A 51 -0.87 -14.61 25.53
C LYS A 51 -0.04 -14.82 24.28
N GLU A 52 0.19 -16.07 23.91
CA GLU A 52 0.92 -16.40 22.68
C GLU A 52 0.08 -15.99 21.46
N ILE A 53 0.71 -15.27 20.52
CA ILE A 53 0.10 -14.86 19.24
C ILE A 53 0.83 -15.44 18.04
N ILE A 54 2.15 -15.68 18.16
CA ILE A 54 2.93 -16.51 17.23
C ILE A 54 3.57 -17.62 18.02
N LYS A 55 3.24 -18.86 17.69
CA LYS A 55 3.88 -20.05 18.26
C LYS A 55 5.33 -20.17 17.81
N LYS A 56 6.07 -21.13 18.36
CA LYS A 56 7.43 -21.42 17.96
C LYS A 56 7.52 -21.55 16.44
N SER A 57 8.28 -20.66 15.83
CA SER A 57 8.43 -20.45 14.39
C SER A 57 9.91 -20.47 14.04
N LYS A 58 10.29 -21.21 13.00
CA LYS A 58 11.68 -21.35 12.56
C LYS A 58 12.12 -20.14 11.75
N LEU A 59 13.41 -19.86 11.80
CA LEU A 59 14.10 -18.84 11.04
C LEU A 59 15.23 -19.49 10.24
N GLY A 60 15.56 -18.93 9.06
CA GLY A 60 16.68 -19.38 8.26
C GLY A 60 16.52 -19.12 6.77
N LEU A 61 17.60 -19.42 6.03
CA LEU A 61 17.67 -19.20 4.59
C LEU A 61 18.28 -20.41 3.90
N GLU A 62 17.63 -20.83 2.83
CA GLU A 62 18.10 -21.91 1.95
C GLU A 62 18.92 -21.30 0.82
N LEU A 63 20.15 -21.77 0.66
CA LEU A 63 21.09 -21.27 -0.34
C LEU A 63 21.04 -22.13 -1.61
N GLN A 64 21.12 -21.46 -2.77
CA GLN A 64 21.14 -22.13 -4.07
C GLN A 64 22.54 -22.72 -4.34
N LYS A 65 22.60 -24.00 -4.70
CA LYS A 65 23.85 -24.69 -5.05
C LYS A 65 24.91 -24.75 -3.94
N ASP A 66 24.53 -24.46 -2.70
CA ASP A 66 25.43 -24.58 -1.56
C ASP A 66 25.20 -25.91 -0.83
N LYS A 67 26.26 -26.55 -0.35
CA LYS A 67 26.16 -27.82 0.36
C LYS A 67 25.51 -27.65 1.74
N LYS A 68 25.68 -26.49 2.35
CA LYS A 68 25.13 -26.15 3.67
C LYS A 68 24.40 -24.82 3.63
N SER A 69 23.12 -24.86 3.86
CA SER A 69 22.28 -23.67 3.97
C SER A 69 22.34 -23.04 5.38
N LEU A 70 21.82 -21.82 5.53
CA LEU A 70 21.77 -21.09 6.79
C LEU A 70 20.47 -21.41 7.55
N LEU A 71 20.24 -22.70 7.86
CA LEU A 71 19.00 -23.21 8.47
C LEU A 71 19.22 -23.72 9.90
N ASN A 72 20.35 -24.34 10.18
CA ASN A 72 20.67 -24.98 11.44
C ASN A 72 22.17 -24.97 11.72
N ASP A 73 22.60 -25.75 12.73
CA ASP A 73 24.00 -25.88 13.16
C ASP A 73 24.57 -24.58 13.74
N PHE A 74 23.69 -23.68 14.19
CA PHE A 74 24.10 -22.42 14.80
C PHE A 74 24.39 -22.55 16.30
N LYS A 75 25.33 -21.72 16.75
CA LYS A 75 25.51 -21.34 18.15
C LYS A 75 25.48 -19.83 18.28
N LEU A 76 24.97 -19.35 19.40
CA LEU A 76 25.01 -17.93 19.76
C LEU A 76 26.44 -17.56 20.16
N VAL A 77 27.00 -16.55 19.51
CA VAL A 77 28.37 -16.08 19.78
C VAL A 77 28.43 -14.65 20.31
N ASN A 78 27.40 -13.86 20.08
CA ASN A 78 27.29 -12.50 20.63
C ASN A 78 25.82 -12.08 20.75
N GLU A 79 25.54 -11.22 21.75
CA GLU A 79 24.25 -10.61 22.01
C GLU A 79 24.42 -9.12 22.29
N VAL A 80 23.62 -8.29 21.64
CA VAL A 80 23.60 -6.84 21.85
C VAL A 80 22.16 -6.39 22.11
N ARG A 81 21.95 -5.62 23.17
CA ARG A 81 20.65 -5.03 23.53
C ARG A 81 20.72 -3.52 23.49
N ASN A 82 19.70 -2.90 22.91
CA ASN A 82 19.55 -1.45 22.89
C ASN A 82 18.09 -1.06 23.17
N THR A 83 17.91 0.20 23.53
CA THR A 83 16.60 0.88 23.54
C THR A 83 16.71 2.12 22.69
N PHE A 84 15.73 2.36 21.86
CA PHE A 84 15.67 3.54 20.99
C PHE A 84 14.39 4.32 21.23
N ASP A 85 14.49 5.63 21.35
CA ASP A 85 13.36 6.51 21.59
C ASP A 85 13.59 7.86 20.90
N GLU A 86 12.88 8.11 19.82
CA GLU A 86 12.86 9.39 19.12
C GLU A 86 11.45 9.77 18.69
N THR A 87 11.26 11.02 18.31
CA THR A 87 10.10 11.50 17.56
C THR A 87 10.61 12.22 16.32
N TRP A 88 10.31 11.69 15.17
CA TRP A 88 10.73 12.29 13.90
C TRP A 88 9.56 13.00 13.19
N LYS A 89 9.88 14.02 12.40
CA LYS A 89 8.90 14.79 11.63
C LYS A 89 8.73 14.22 10.23
N THR A 90 7.49 14.12 9.79
CA THR A 90 7.17 13.69 8.42
C THR A 90 7.34 14.86 7.44
N VAL A 91 7.73 14.58 6.21
CA VAL A 91 7.65 15.55 5.10
C VAL A 91 6.19 15.80 4.75
N TRP A 92 5.43 14.74 4.63
CA TRP A 92 3.99 14.70 4.49
C TRP A 92 3.46 13.43 5.20
N GLY A 93 2.19 13.35 5.53
CA GLY A 93 1.69 12.15 6.22
C GLY A 93 0.30 12.29 6.83
N GLU A 94 -0.09 11.24 7.51
CA GLU A 94 -1.29 11.19 8.34
C GLU A 94 -1.11 11.92 9.68
N GLU A 95 0.15 12.25 10.02
CA GLU A 95 0.60 12.91 11.25
C GLU A 95 1.84 13.75 10.95
N THR A 96 2.02 14.86 11.66
CA THR A 96 3.21 15.72 11.50
C THR A 96 4.44 15.18 12.19
N ALA A 97 4.27 14.29 13.16
CA ALA A 97 5.35 13.69 13.93
C ALA A 97 4.99 12.27 14.35
N ILE A 98 5.94 11.37 14.22
CA ILE A 98 5.79 9.93 14.51
C ILE A 98 6.76 9.53 15.60
N LYS A 99 6.24 8.86 16.63
CA LYS A 99 7.03 8.26 17.70
C LYS A 99 7.69 6.97 17.18
N ASN A 100 9.00 6.85 17.37
CA ASN A 100 9.78 5.65 17.10
C ASN A 100 10.41 5.17 18.40
N HIS A 101 9.76 4.21 19.07
CA HIS A 101 10.19 3.72 20.38
C HIS A 101 10.14 2.20 20.42
N TYR A 102 11.30 1.57 20.59
CA TYR A 102 11.43 0.11 20.64
C TYR A 102 12.59 -0.32 21.54
N ASN A 103 12.55 -1.56 22.00
CA ASN A 103 13.71 -2.29 22.50
C ASN A 103 14.24 -3.19 21.40
N GLU A 104 15.56 -3.32 21.29
CA GLU A 104 16.26 -4.08 20.25
C GLU A 104 17.11 -5.19 20.86
N LEU A 105 17.08 -6.34 20.18
CA LEU A 105 17.97 -7.49 20.46
C LEU A 105 18.62 -7.93 19.14
N ALA A 106 19.94 -7.90 19.06
CA ALA A 106 20.72 -8.39 17.95
C ALA A 106 21.53 -9.60 18.37
N LEU A 107 21.31 -10.75 17.73
CA LEU A 107 21.92 -12.03 18.04
C LEU A 107 22.84 -12.46 16.90
N THR A 108 24.14 -12.52 17.18
CA THR A 108 25.12 -13.04 16.21
C THR A 108 25.20 -14.56 16.36
N LEU A 109 24.81 -15.26 15.32
CA LEU A 109 24.83 -16.72 15.23
C LEU A 109 25.97 -17.16 14.31
N LYS A 110 26.72 -18.18 14.73
CA LYS A 110 27.82 -18.79 13.93
C LYS A 110 27.53 -20.26 13.72
N GLN A 111 27.56 -20.73 12.47
CA GLN A 111 27.48 -22.16 12.16
C GLN A 111 28.76 -22.85 12.56
N ASN A 112 28.68 -24.05 13.14
CA ASN A 112 29.86 -24.80 13.59
C ASN A 112 30.67 -25.36 12.42
N GLU A 113 29.99 -25.91 11.40
CA GLU A 113 30.65 -26.56 10.25
C GLU A 113 31.28 -25.52 9.31
N THR A 114 30.54 -24.49 8.92
CA THR A 114 30.96 -23.52 7.89
C THR A 114 31.64 -22.28 8.45
N GLU A 115 31.54 -22.08 9.77
CA GLU A 115 31.95 -20.87 10.47
C GLU A 115 31.27 -19.57 9.98
N ARG A 116 30.23 -19.68 9.13
CA ARG A 116 29.45 -18.56 8.63
C ARG A 116 28.68 -17.89 9.75
N GLN A 117 28.61 -16.56 9.70
CA GLN A 117 27.89 -15.75 10.67
C GLN A 117 26.68 -15.07 10.01
N ILE A 118 25.59 -15.04 10.75
CA ILE A 118 24.42 -14.20 10.49
C ILE A 118 24.05 -13.46 11.77
N ILE A 119 23.45 -12.29 11.62
CA ILE A 119 22.83 -11.59 12.74
C ILE A 119 21.33 -11.61 12.53
N ILE A 120 20.58 -12.02 13.55
CA ILE A 120 19.13 -11.85 13.55
C ILE A 120 18.84 -10.69 14.49
N ARG A 121 18.28 -9.62 13.95
CA ARG A 121 17.93 -8.40 14.69
C ARG A 121 16.44 -8.32 14.91
N PHE A 122 16.01 -8.15 16.14
CA PHE A 122 14.64 -7.97 16.56
C PHE A 122 14.46 -6.56 17.12
N ARG A 123 13.38 -5.88 16.73
CA ARG A 123 12.89 -4.63 17.30
C ARG A 123 11.47 -4.83 17.78
N LEU A 124 11.26 -4.71 19.09
CA LEU A 124 9.95 -4.91 19.70
C LEU A 124 9.37 -3.57 20.13
N PHE A 125 8.29 -3.20 19.44
CA PHE A 125 7.52 -1.98 19.64
C PHE A 125 6.35 -2.24 20.60
N ASN A 126 5.61 -1.19 20.98
CA ASN A 126 4.43 -1.31 21.85
C ASN A 126 3.21 -1.90 21.11
N ASP A 127 3.26 -2.04 19.80
CA ASP A 127 2.21 -2.52 18.90
C ASP A 127 2.64 -3.68 18.01
N GLY A 128 3.87 -4.20 18.17
CA GLY A 128 4.33 -5.36 17.40
C GLY A 128 5.83 -5.55 17.30
N LEU A 129 6.23 -6.44 16.41
CA LEU A 129 7.59 -6.92 16.20
C LEU A 129 8.06 -6.65 14.77
N GLY A 130 9.29 -6.16 14.61
CA GLY A 130 10.06 -6.23 13.37
C GLY A 130 11.32 -7.08 13.56
N PHE A 131 11.66 -7.93 12.59
CA PHE A 131 12.93 -8.64 12.60
C PHE A 131 13.50 -8.81 11.18
N ARG A 132 14.83 -8.94 11.09
CA ARG A 132 15.52 -9.14 9.82
C ARG A 132 16.80 -9.96 9.98
N TYR A 133 17.30 -10.47 8.86
CA TYR A 133 18.61 -11.09 8.76
C TYR A 133 19.62 -10.04 8.30
N GLU A 134 20.82 -10.09 8.92
CA GLU A 134 21.97 -9.27 8.53
C GLU A 134 23.16 -10.21 8.26
N PHE A 135 23.85 -9.96 7.17
CA PHE A 135 25.00 -10.74 6.71
C PHE A 135 26.26 -9.87 6.83
N PRO A 136 27.05 -10.02 7.91
CA PRO A 136 28.26 -9.22 8.09
C PRO A 136 29.33 -9.57 7.06
N GLU A 137 30.28 -8.66 6.86
CA GLU A 137 31.45 -8.94 6.05
C GLU A 137 32.21 -10.13 6.62
N GLN A 138 32.50 -11.15 5.78
CA GLN A 138 33.19 -12.41 6.16
C GLN A 138 33.72 -13.11 4.93
N LYS A 139 34.81 -13.91 5.11
CA LYS A 139 35.50 -14.56 3.99
C LYS A 139 34.75 -15.74 3.39
N ASN A 140 33.91 -16.43 4.18
CA ASN A 140 33.23 -17.68 3.83
C ASN A 140 31.78 -17.53 3.40
N LEU A 141 31.29 -16.25 3.29
CA LEU A 141 29.99 -15.90 2.72
C LEU A 141 30.05 -14.47 2.14
N THR A 142 30.68 -14.33 0.96
CA THR A 142 30.86 -13.02 0.30
C THR A 142 29.75 -12.76 -0.71
N TYR A 143 29.52 -13.69 -1.62
CA TYR A 143 28.41 -13.68 -2.57
C TYR A 143 27.65 -14.99 -2.46
N PHE A 144 26.33 -14.89 -2.42
CA PHE A 144 25.47 -16.06 -2.32
C PHE A 144 24.11 -15.81 -2.98
N VAL A 145 23.48 -16.92 -3.38
CA VAL A 145 22.16 -16.88 -4.03
C VAL A 145 21.16 -17.57 -3.12
N LEU A 146 20.06 -16.91 -2.87
CA LEU A 146 18.95 -17.48 -2.11
C LEU A 146 18.14 -18.41 -3.02
N LYS A 147 17.88 -19.61 -2.54
CA LYS A 147 16.87 -20.50 -3.07
C LYS A 147 15.50 -20.21 -2.44
N GLU A 148 15.46 -19.95 -1.13
CA GLU A 148 14.27 -19.53 -0.41
C GLU A 148 14.62 -18.97 0.98
N GLU A 149 13.79 -18.06 1.48
CA GLU A 149 13.75 -17.69 2.88
C GLU A 149 12.77 -18.63 3.60
N ARG A 150 13.21 -19.27 4.68
CA ARG A 150 12.45 -20.26 5.45
C ARG A 150 11.93 -19.68 6.77
N THR A 151 11.54 -18.41 6.74
CA THR A 151 10.89 -17.74 7.87
C THR A 151 9.47 -18.26 8.05
N GLU A 152 9.16 -18.74 9.25
CA GLU A 152 7.84 -19.24 9.62
C GLU A 152 7.06 -18.22 10.48
N PHE A 153 5.74 -18.29 10.36
CA PHE A 153 4.77 -17.59 11.21
C PHE A 153 3.71 -18.62 11.62
N ALA A 154 3.91 -19.29 12.76
CA ALA A 154 3.04 -20.35 13.23
C ALA A 154 1.86 -19.77 14.02
N MET A 155 0.68 -19.82 13.43
CA MET A 155 -0.54 -19.28 14.02
C MET A 155 -1.04 -20.15 15.18
N THR A 156 -1.69 -19.52 16.17
CA THR A 156 -2.19 -20.18 17.36
C THR A 156 -3.49 -20.97 17.13
N GLY A 157 -4.08 -20.85 15.95
CA GLY A 157 -5.30 -21.57 15.59
C GLY A 157 -5.83 -21.22 14.21
N ASP A 158 -7.00 -21.71 13.90
CA ASP A 158 -7.72 -21.46 12.65
C ASP A 158 -8.35 -20.06 12.65
N HIS A 159 -7.52 -19.04 12.39
CA HIS A 159 -7.91 -17.63 12.39
C HIS A 159 -8.82 -17.30 11.20
N THR A 160 -9.64 -16.26 11.34
CA THR A 160 -10.27 -15.61 10.19
C THR A 160 -9.22 -14.74 9.51
N ALA A 161 -9.01 -14.94 8.21
CA ALA A 161 -8.06 -14.19 7.38
C ALA A 161 -8.80 -13.37 6.31
N PHE A 162 -8.26 -12.20 6.00
CA PHE A 162 -8.66 -11.35 4.89
C PHE A 162 -7.52 -11.37 3.88
N TRP A 163 -7.65 -12.17 2.84
CA TRP A 163 -6.55 -12.55 1.97
C TRP A 163 -6.87 -12.40 0.48
N ILE A 164 -5.83 -12.28 -0.30
CA ILE A 164 -5.85 -12.36 -1.76
C ILE A 164 -4.86 -13.43 -2.22
N PRO A 165 -5.10 -14.08 -3.39
CA PRO A 165 -4.21 -15.09 -3.94
C PRO A 165 -2.77 -14.61 -4.09
N GLY A 166 -1.81 -15.50 -3.80
CA GLY A 166 -0.39 -15.25 -3.94
C GLY A 166 0.10 -15.51 -5.35
N ASP A 167 0.45 -14.45 -6.04
CA ASP A 167 1.17 -14.47 -7.32
C ASP A 167 2.30 -13.44 -7.32
N TYR A 168 2.95 -13.22 -8.45
CA TYR A 168 4.06 -12.29 -8.57
C TYR A 168 3.71 -11.00 -9.29
N ASP A 169 2.42 -10.68 -9.30
CA ASP A 169 1.80 -9.52 -9.95
C ASP A 169 1.33 -8.46 -8.91
N THR A 170 0.49 -7.56 -9.29
CA THR A 170 0.24 -6.22 -8.74
C THR A 170 -0.82 -6.14 -7.65
N GLN A 171 -1.29 -7.27 -7.08
CA GLN A 171 -2.30 -7.35 -6.01
C GLN A 171 -3.72 -6.87 -6.39
N GLU A 172 -4.10 -6.96 -7.63
CA GLU A 172 -5.38 -6.42 -8.14
C GLU A 172 -6.56 -7.38 -7.96
N TYR A 173 -6.64 -8.01 -6.80
CA TYR A 173 -7.69 -8.94 -6.40
C TYR A 173 -8.70 -8.31 -5.45
N ASP A 174 -9.93 -8.79 -5.50
CA ASP A 174 -10.87 -8.62 -4.39
C ASP A 174 -10.48 -9.51 -3.21
N PHE A 175 -10.53 -8.98 -2.01
CA PHE A 175 -10.25 -9.76 -0.81
C PHE A 175 -11.30 -10.86 -0.57
N THR A 176 -10.81 -11.99 -0.06
CA THR A 176 -11.63 -13.09 0.45
C THR A 176 -11.50 -13.16 1.97
N GLU A 177 -12.63 -13.24 2.66
CA GLU A 177 -12.71 -13.49 4.09
C GLU A 177 -13.00 -14.99 4.32
N SER A 178 -12.15 -15.69 5.04
CA SER A 178 -12.35 -17.11 5.39
C SER A 178 -11.52 -17.53 6.60
N LYS A 179 -11.77 -18.74 7.11
CA LYS A 179 -10.83 -19.43 8.00
C LYS A 179 -9.57 -19.83 7.24
N LEU A 180 -8.44 -19.97 7.94
CA LEU A 180 -7.19 -20.45 7.35
C LEU A 180 -7.38 -21.84 6.71
N SER A 181 -8.12 -22.74 7.38
CA SER A 181 -8.46 -24.08 6.88
C SER A 181 -9.29 -24.09 5.59
N GLU A 182 -9.91 -22.97 5.21
CA GLU A 182 -10.77 -22.85 4.04
C GLU A 182 -10.06 -22.26 2.82
N ILE A 183 -8.84 -21.69 2.99
CA ILE A 183 -8.10 -20.99 1.91
C ILE A 183 -7.98 -21.89 0.68
N ARG A 184 -7.49 -23.12 0.83
CA ARG A 184 -7.32 -24.08 -0.28
C ARG A 184 -8.61 -24.31 -1.06
N LYS A 185 -9.73 -24.49 -0.35
CA LYS A 185 -11.05 -24.74 -0.95
C LYS A 185 -11.56 -23.53 -1.74
N LEU A 186 -11.31 -22.33 -1.24
CA LEU A 186 -11.82 -21.08 -1.83
C LEU A 186 -10.87 -20.48 -2.86
N PHE A 187 -9.64 -20.99 -2.95
CA PHE A 187 -8.55 -20.36 -3.70
C PHE A 187 -8.90 -20.09 -5.18
N SER A 188 -9.38 -21.10 -5.90
CA SER A 188 -9.71 -20.94 -7.32
C SER A 188 -10.84 -19.93 -7.57
N SER A 189 -11.77 -19.77 -6.63
CA SER A 189 -12.84 -18.77 -6.72
C SER A 189 -12.40 -17.37 -6.32
N ALA A 190 -11.28 -17.24 -5.63
CA ALA A 190 -10.68 -15.97 -5.27
C ALA A 190 -9.81 -15.38 -6.38
N VAL A 191 -9.37 -16.18 -7.34
CA VAL A 191 -8.61 -15.70 -8.52
C VAL A 191 -9.55 -14.93 -9.44
N THR A 192 -9.23 -13.68 -9.71
CA THR A 192 -10.00 -12.82 -10.62
C THR A 192 -9.63 -13.08 -12.08
N GLY A 193 -10.55 -12.81 -13.00
CA GLY A 193 -10.35 -13.05 -14.44
C GLY A 193 -9.30 -12.13 -15.10
N ASN A 194 -8.88 -11.08 -14.41
CA ASN A 194 -7.84 -10.15 -14.86
C ASN A 194 -6.46 -10.42 -14.25
N ALA A 195 -6.29 -11.53 -13.51
CA ALA A 195 -4.97 -11.93 -13.02
C ALA A 195 -4.05 -12.28 -14.20
N SER A 196 -2.93 -11.58 -14.33
CA SER A 196 -1.97 -11.75 -15.42
C SER A 196 -0.96 -12.87 -15.16
N GLN A 197 -0.76 -13.26 -13.89
CA GLN A 197 0.23 -14.23 -13.48
C GLN A 197 -0.39 -15.49 -12.86
N LYS A 198 0.31 -16.60 -13.00
CA LYS A 198 -0.06 -17.83 -12.32
C LYS A 198 0.30 -17.73 -10.83
N GLN A 199 -0.63 -18.15 -9.98
CA GLN A 199 -0.42 -18.28 -8.55
C GLN A 199 0.60 -19.39 -8.26
N PHE A 200 1.46 -19.16 -7.27
CA PHE A 200 2.54 -20.10 -6.94
C PHE A 200 2.06 -21.34 -6.14
N SER A 201 0.93 -21.24 -5.46
CA SER A 201 0.34 -22.29 -4.63
C SER A 201 -1.15 -22.01 -4.41
N ASP A 202 -1.95 -23.06 -4.16
CA ASP A 202 -3.37 -22.99 -3.82
C ASP A 202 -3.63 -22.69 -2.32
N THR A 203 -2.58 -22.43 -1.55
CA THR A 203 -2.60 -21.90 -0.18
C THR A 203 -1.68 -20.69 -0.02
N GLY A 204 -1.16 -20.18 -1.15
CA GLY A 204 -0.31 -19.00 -1.19
C GLY A 204 -1.12 -17.72 -1.09
N VAL A 205 -0.69 -16.79 -0.23
CA VAL A 205 -1.37 -15.49 -0.05
C VAL A 205 -0.37 -14.33 -0.11
N GLN A 206 -0.88 -13.15 -0.47
CA GLN A 206 -0.10 -11.92 -0.45
C GLN A 206 0.10 -11.40 0.98
N THR A 207 1.15 -10.61 1.18
CA THR A 207 1.25 -9.67 2.30
C THR A 207 0.86 -8.26 1.81
N SER A 208 0.36 -7.36 2.60
CA SER A 208 0.04 -7.42 4.03
C SER A 208 -1.16 -8.35 4.29
N LEU A 209 -0.99 -9.33 5.14
CA LEU A 209 -2.05 -10.28 5.49
C LEU A 209 -2.70 -9.86 6.82
N MET A 210 -4.00 -9.57 6.79
CA MET A 210 -4.79 -9.25 7.97
C MET A 210 -5.54 -10.47 8.47
N MET A 211 -5.49 -10.73 9.78
CA MET A 211 -6.17 -11.85 10.43
C MET A 211 -6.85 -11.43 11.73
N LYS A 212 -7.84 -12.20 12.15
CA LYS A 212 -8.49 -12.08 13.46
C LYS A 212 -8.58 -13.46 14.12
N SER A 213 -8.02 -13.58 15.31
CA SER A 213 -8.11 -14.81 16.09
C SER A 213 -9.51 -15.03 16.67
N ALA A 214 -9.84 -16.27 17.09
CA ALA A 214 -11.14 -16.60 17.65
C ALA A 214 -11.47 -15.81 18.92
N ASP A 215 -10.47 -15.39 19.66
CA ASP A 215 -10.57 -14.60 20.88
C ASP A 215 -10.37 -13.10 20.69
N GLY A 216 -10.46 -12.64 19.43
CA GLY A 216 -10.60 -11.23 19.07
C GLY A 216 -9.29 -10.46 18.94
N ILE A 217 -8.13 -11.12 18.83
CA ILE A 217 -6.86 -10.46 18.54
C ILE A 217 -6.72 -10.28 17.03
N TYR A 218 -6.46 -9.04 16.60
CA TYR A 218 -6.12 -8.68 15.24
C TYR A 218 -4.63 -8.83 15.05
N ILE A 219 -4.21 -9.45 13.94
CA ILE A 219 -2.81 -9.72 13.60
C ILE A 219 -2.59 -9.32 12.15
N ASN A 220 -1.55 -8.52 11.90
CA ASN A 220 -1.14 -8.17 10.55
C ASN A 220 0.31 -8.64 10.33
N ILE A 221 0.56 -9.36 9.24
CA ILE A 221 1.90 -9.80 8.83
C ILE A 221 2.26 -9.09 7.53
N HIS A 222 3.39 -8.40 7.53
CA HIS A 222 3.89 -7.65 6.39
C HIS A 222 5.44 -7.62 6.36
N GLU A 223 5.99 -6.76 5.51
CA GLU A 223 7.43 -6.48 5.41
C GLU A 223 7.68 -4.97 5.34
N ALA A 224 8.88 -4.53 5.73
CA ALA A 224 9.28 -3.14 5.67
C ALA A 224 10.70 -3.00 5.10
N ALA A 225 10.99 -1.83 4.50
CA ALA A 225 12.29 -1.52 3.90
C ALA A 225 12.73 -2.58 2.86
N LEU A 226 11.86 -2.88 1.91
CA LEU A 226 12.12 -3.83 0.82
C LEU A 226 13.06 -3.18 -0.21
N ILE A 227 14.35 -3.37 -0.01
CA ILE A 227 15.43 -2.81 -0.84
C ILE A 227 16.40 -3.92 -1.20
N ASN A 228 16.73 -4.04 -2.49
CA ASN A 228 17.66 -5.03 -3.05
C ASN A 228 17.41 -6.48 -2.58
N TYR A 229 16.14 -6.85 -2.56
CA TYR A 229 15.66 -8.17 -2.14
C TYR A 229 14.37 -8.50 -2.87
N SER A 230 13.95 -9.78 -2.90
CA SER A 230 12.65 -10.16 -3.49
C SER A 230 11.50 -10.00 -2.49
N CYS A 231 10.32 -9.70 -3.02
CA CYS A 231 9.10 -9.51 -2.25
C CYS A 231 8.66 -10.81 -1.57
N MET A 232 8.18 -10.71 -0.31
CA MET A 232 7.70 -11.84 0.47
C MET A 232 6.20 -12.08 0.27
N HIS A 233 5.84 -13.31 -0.07
CA HIS A 233 4.50 -13.88 0.04
C HIS A 233 4.49 -14.88 1.19
N LEU A 234 3.34 -15.43 1.52
CA LEU A 234 3.16 -16.44 2.56
C LEU A 234 2.52 -17.68 1.96
N ASN A 235 3.11 -18.86 2.20
CA ASN A 235 2.54 -20.14 1.83
C ASN A 235 2.06 -20.87 3.09
N LEU A 236 0.76 -21.19 3.15
CA LEU A 236 0.15 -21.81 4.32
C LEU A 236 0.25 -23.33 4.26
N ASP A 237 0.78 -23.93 5.30
CA ASP A 237 0.47 -25.31 5.66
C ASP A 237 -0.88 -25.31 6.41
N ASP A 238 -1.94 -25.65 5.73
CA ASP A 238 -3.32 -25.61 6.23
C ASP A 238 -3.64 -26.73 7.23
N ALA A 239 -2.75 -27.72 7.40
CA ALA A 239 -2.86 -28.75 8.44
C ALA A 239 -2.34 -28.27 9.80
N THR A 240 -1.29 -27.43 9.81
CA THR A 240 -0.61 -26.97 11.02
C THR A 240 -0.84 -25.49 11.34
N PHE A 241 -1.41 -24.73 10.39
CA PHE A 241 -1.57 -23.28 10.42
C PHE A 241 -0.23 -22.54 10.52
N ILE A 242 0.79 -23.04 9.84
CA ILE A 242 2.09 -22.40 9.73
C ILE A 242 2.19 -21.73 8.36
N PHE A 243 2.35 -20.42 8.34
CA PHE A 243 2.79 -19.72 7.14
C PHE A 243 4.30 -19.80 7.03
N GLN A 244 4.80 -20.10 5.85
CA GLN A 244 6.20 -20.00 5.49
C GLN A 244 6.37 -18.89 4.45
N SER A 245 7.40 -18.05 4.61
CA SER A 245 7.75 -17.07 3.59
C SER A 245 8.00 -17.76 2.24
N HIS A 246 7.54 -17.10 1.17
CA HIS A 246 7.77 -17.49 -0.20
C HIS A 246 8.18 -16.24 -0.98
N LEU A 247 9.45 -16.21 -1.41
CA LEU A 247 9.97 -15.06 -2.14
C LEU A 247 9.66 -15.16 -3.64
N THR A 248 9.52 -14.01 -4.29
CA THR A 248 9.37 -13.95 -5.75
C THR A 248 10.66 -14.40 -6.44
N PRO A 249 10.60 -15.34 -7.39
CA PRO A 249 11.79 -15.79 -8.14
C PRO A 249 12.18 -14.78 -9.23
N ASP A 250 13.46 -14.88 -9.65
CA ASP A 250 13.92 -14.39 -10.95
C ASP A 250 13.58 -15.38 -12.08
N ALA A 251 13.94 -15.04 -13.32
CA ALA A 251 13.74 -15.90 -14.51
C ALA A 251 14.39 -17.30 -14.42
N LYS A 252 15.29 -17.53 -13.47
CA LYS A 252 15.98 -18.81 -13.23
C LYS A 252 15.51 -19.52 -11.97
N GLY A 253 14.51 -18.96 -11.29
CA GLY A 253 13.97 -19.49 -10.03
C GLY A 253 14.77 -19.12 -8.78
N ASN A 254 15.78 -18.24 -8.87
CA ASN A 254 16.49 -17.76 -7.69
C ASN A 254 15.67 -16.68 -6.99
N LYS A 255 15.79 -16.60 -5.66
CA LYS A 255 15.00 -15.69 -4.82
C LYS A 255 15.77 -14.44 -4.37
N GLY A 256 17.05 -14.36 -4.69
CA GLY A 256 17.88 -13.19 -4.41
C GLY A 256 19.35 -13.46 -4.66
N HIS A 257 20.05 -12.44 -5.14
CA HIS A 257 21.49 -12.42 -5.39
C HIS A 257 22.09 -11.42 -4.40
N LEU A 258 22.80 -11.90 -3.40
CA LEU A 258 23.25 -11.10 -2.27
C LEU A 258 24.76 -11.08 -2.17
N GLN A 259 25.31 -9.94 -1.77
CA GLN A 259 26.73 -9.76 -1.48
C GLN A 259 26.88 -9.14 -0.09
N ALA A 260 27.60 -9.84 0.79
CA ALA A 260 27.88 -9.33 2.13
C ALA A 260 28.93 -8.19 2.08
N PRO A 261 28.80 -7.11 2.93
CA PRO A 261 27.76 -6.98 3.93
C PRO A 261 26.41 -6.56 3.33
N CYS A 262 25.32 -7.18 3.77
CA CYS A 262 23.97 -6.84 3.33
C CYS A 262 22.92 -7.22 4.38
N VAL A 263 21.67 -6.78 4.16
CA VAL A 263 20.54 -7.07 5.05
C VAL A 263 19.32 -7.50 4.26
N SER A 264 18.46 -8.31 4.86
CA SER A 264 17.12 -8.57 4.33
C SER A 264 16.17 -7.41 4.68
N PRO A 265 15.01 -7.28 4.02
CA PRO A 265 13.90 -6.48 4.53
C PRO A 265 13.49 -6.93 5.93
N TRP A 266 12.82 -6.05 6.66
CA TRP A 266 12.18 -6.42 7.92
C TRP A 266 10.92 -7.24 7.68
N ARG A 267 10.73 -8.28 8.47
CA ARG A 267 9.45 -9.00 8.61
C ARG A 267 8.70 -8.38 9.78
N THR A 268 7.43 -8.01 9.59
CA THR A 268 6.66 -7.27 10.59
C THR A 268 5.45 -8.06 11.05
N ILE A 269 5.16 -7.99 12.34
CA ILE A 269 3.97 -8.54 12.97
C ILE A 269 3.39 -7.43 13.84
N ILE A 270 2.21 -6.93 13.47
CA ILE A 270 1.45 -5.95 14.26
C ILE A 270 0.30 -6.70 14.92
N ALA A 271 0.03 -6.47 16.21
CA ALA A 271 -1.08 -7.14 16.88
C ALA A 271 -1.74 -6.25 17.93
N SER A 272 -3.07 -6.35 18.04
CA SER A 272 -3.87 -5.69 19.08
C SER A 272 -5.19 -6.40 19.31
N SER A 273 -5.82 -6.15 20.45
CA SER A 273 -7.23 -6.50 20.71
C SER A 273 -8.22 -5.48 20.14
N ASP A 274 -7.73 -4.38 19.55
CA ASP A 274 -8.53 -3.33 18.91
C ASP A 274 -8.06 -3.12 17.48
N ALA A 275 -8.96 -3.29 16.51
CA ALA A 275 -8.63 -3.10 15.09
C ALA A 275 -8.10 -1.69 14.77
N ARG A 276 -8.49 -0.67 15.56
CA ARG A 276 -8.04 0.70 15.37
C ARG A 276 -6.53 0.87 15.59
N ASP A 277 -5.94 0.06 16.46
CA ASP A 277 -4.50 0.10 16.73
C ASP A 277 -3.68 -0.45 15.55
N ILE A 278 -4.24 -1.39 14.78
CA ILE A 278 -3.61 -1.87 13.54
C ILE A 278 -3.46 -0.70 12.55
N LEU A 279 -4.51 0.11 12.39
CA LEU A 279 -4.50 1.30 11.52
C LEU A 279 -3.57 2.42 12.04
N ALA A 280 -3.43 2.51 13.37
CA ALA A 280 -2.59 3.51 14.01
C ALA A 280 -1.10 3.15 14.03
N SER A 281 -0.75 1.89 13.76
CA SER A 281 0.65 1.44 13.78
C SER A 281 1.51 2.18 12.75
N ARG A 282 2.72 2.50 13.17
CA ARG A 282 3.74 3.12 12.30
C ARG A 282 5.03 2.29 12.24
N ILE A 283 4.93 0.99 12.60
CA ILE A 283 6.08 0.07 12.59
C ILE A 283 6.73 0.03 11.21
N THR A 284 5.93 -0.09 10.15
CA THR A 284 6.45 -0.17 8.77
C THR A 284 7.28 1.06 8.41
N LEU A 285 6.81 2.26 8.76
CA LEU A 285 7.59 3.49 8.55
C LEU A 285 8.83 3.53 9.46
N ASN A 286 8.67 3.20 10.75
CA ASN A 286 9.74 3.27 11.74
C ASN A 286 10.91 2.31 11.48
N LEU A 287 10.68 1.24 10.73
CA LEU A 287 11.71 0.28 10.33
C LEU A 287 12.49 0.70 9.07
N ASN A 288 12.06 1.75 8.38
CA ASN A 288 12.79 2.35 7.26
C ASN A 288 13.83 3.37 7.76
N GLU A 289 14.86 3.60 6.94
CA GLU A 289 15.88 4.61 7.23
C GLU A 289 15.28 6.03 7.21
N PRO A 290 15.88 6.99 7.93
CA PRO A 290 15.51 8.40 7.82
C PRO A 290 15.56 8.91 6.39
N CYS A 291 14.88 10.05 6.15
CA CYS A 291 14.87 10.73 4.85
C CYS A 291 16.31 10.99 4.35
N LYS A 292 16.58 10.56 3.12
CA LYS A 292 17.87 10.76 2.43
C LYS A 292 17.92 12.00 1.54
N ILE A 293 16.79 12.69 1.38
CA ILE A 293 16.71 13.92 0.56
C ILE A 293 16.99 15.11 1.45
N GLU A 294 18.07 15.85 1.14
CA GLU A 294 18.50 17.00 1.94
C GLU A 294 17.49 18.17 1.87
N ASP A 295 17.05 18.53 0.67
CA ASP A 295 16.02 19.55 0.45
C ASP A 295 14.71 18.92 0.01
N THR A 296 13.75 18.86 0.91
CA THR A 296 12.39 18.34 0.65
C THR A 296 11.37 19.44 0.34
N SER A 297 11.79 20.69 0.23
CA SER A 297 10.89 21.86 0.06
C SER A 297 10.07 21.84 -1.22
N TRP A 298 10.53 21.12 -2.25
CA TRP A 298 9.88 20.95 -3.54
C TRP A 298 8.80 19.84 -3.54
N ILE A 299 8.81 18.94 -2.55
CA ILE A 299 7.83 17.87 -2.42
C ILE A 299 6.56 18.45 -1.79
N LYS A 300 5.47 18.43 -2.54
CA LYS A 300 4.19 19.02 -2.12
C LYS A 300 3.06 18.05 -2.36
N PRO A 301 2.24 17.75 -1.35
CA PRO A 301 0.97 17.08 -1.56
C PRO A 301 0.08 17.81 -2.55
N VAL A 302 -0.67 17.06 -3.35
CA VAL A 302 -1.42 17.56 -4.51
C VAL A 302 -2.81 16.96 -4.55
N LYS A 303 -3.83 17.81 -4.76
CA LYS A 303 -5.18 17.40 -5.13
C LYS A 303 -5.38 17.68 -6.62
N TYR A 304 -5.75 16.65 -7.39
CA TYR A 304 -5.77 16.74 -8.84
C TYR A 304 -7.02 16.14 -9.47
N ILE A 305 -7.25 16.47 -10.73
CA ILE A 305 -8.23 15.83 -11.62
C ILE A 305 -7.50 15.36 -12.87
N GLY A 306 -8.05 14.43 -13.65
CA GLY A 306 -7.32 13.92 -14.81
C GLY A 306 -8.19 13.49 -15.99
N VAL A 307 -7.61 13.60 -17.18
CA VAL A 307 -8.05 12.93 -18.39
C VAL A 307 -7.60 11.48 -18.26
N TRP A 308 -8.46 10.64 -17.67
CA TRP A 308 -8.18 9.26 -17.26
C TRP A 308 -9.45 8.39 -17.23
N TRP A 309 -10.46 8.73 -16.39
CA TRP A 309 -11.62 7.89 -16.13
C TRP A 309 -12.44 7.58 -17.39
N GLU A 310 -12.52 8.53 -18.30
CA GLU A 310 -13.23 8.36 -19.57
C GLU A 310 -12.59 7.27 -20.46
N MET A 311 -11.26 7.07 -20.37
CA MET A 311 -10.58 6.00 -21.08
C MET A 311 -10.76 4.65 -20.37
N ILE A 312 -10.67 4.62 -19.06
CA ILE A 312 -10.91 3.41 -18.23
C ILE A 312 -12.31 2.84 -18.46
N THR A 313 -13.32 3.71 -18.60
CA THR A 313 -14.71 3.28 -18.88
C THR A 313 -14.95 2.92 -20.34
N GLY A 314 -14.02 3.24 -21.24
CA GLY A 314 -14.17 3.05 -22.68
C GLY A 314 -15.07 4.09 -23.36
N LYS A 315 -15.33 5.25 -22.71
CA LYS A 315 -15.97 6.42 -23.34
C LYS A 315 -15.02 7.07 -24.33
N SER A 316 -13.72 7.09 -24.01
CA SER A 316 -12.64 7.64 -24.81
C SER A 316 -11.49 6.64 -24.98
N SER A 317 -10.47 6.96 -25.79
CA SER A 317 -9.31 6.12 -26.05
C SER A 317 -8.00 6.83 -25.70
N TRP A 318 -7.00 6.04 -25.29
CA TRP A 318 -5.61 6.50 -25.19
C TRP A 318 -4.97 6.67 -26.57
N ALA A 319 -5.28 5.74 -27.52
CA ALA A 319 -4.75 5.73 -28.87
C ALA A 319 -5.22 6.95 -29.67
N TYR A 320 -4.31 7.55 -30.42
CA TYR A 320 -4.58 8.70 -31.29
C TYR A 320 -5.39 8.29 -32.52
N THR A 321 -5.10 7.12 -33.11
CA THR A 321 -5.67 6.72 -34.40
C THR A 321 -6.01 5.24 -34.47
N ASP A 322 -6.97 4.89 -35.33
CA ASP A 322 -7.30 3.49 -35.66
C ASP A 322 -6.61 3.04 -36.99
N GLU A 323 -5.85 3.94 -37.65
CA GLU A 323 -5.25 3.66 -38.97
C GLU A 323 -3.87 2.97 -38.85
N VAL A 324 -3.25 2.97 -37.66
CA VAL A 324 -1.92 2.41 -37.40
C VAL A 324 -2.02 1.18 -36.53
N PRO A 325 -1.91 -0.03 -37.06
CA PRO A 325 -2.05 -1.26 -36.28
C PRO A 325 -0.80 -1.62 -35.46
N SER A 326 0.33 -0.99 -35.74
CA SER A 326 1.60 -1.17 -35.03
C SER A 326 2.47 0.06 -35.14
N VAL A 327 2.96 0.54 -34.02
CA VAL A 327 3.82 1.73 -33.93
C VAL A 327 5.29 1.33 -33.95
N GLN A 328 6.07 2.01 -34.76
CA GLN A 328 7.53 1.97 -34.69
C GLN A 328 8.05 3.35 -34.33
N LEU A 329 8.57 3.49 -33.11
CA LEU A 329 9.08 4.77 -32.58
C LEU A 329 10.13 5.39 -33.51
N GLY A 330 9.99 6.68 -33.82
CA GLY A 330 10.87 7.43 -34.70
C GLY A 330 10.71 7.10 -36.19
N VAL A 331 9.78 6.24 -36.58
CA VAL A 331 9.49 5.86 -37.99
C VAL A 331 8.03 6.12 -38.35
N THR A 332 7.08 5.71 -37.50
CA THR A 332 5.66 5.99 -37.71
C THR A 332 5.42 7.50 -37.67
N ASP A 333 4.82 8.02 -38.74
CA ASP A 333 4.60 9.46 -38.92
C ASP A 333 3.11 9.77 -38.65
N PHE A 334 2.81 10.12 -37.42
CA PHE A 334 1.45 10.45 -36.96
C PHE A 334 0.89 11.73 -37.58
N THR A 335 1.71 12.58 -38.20
CA THR A 335 1.21 13.75 -38.93
C THR A 335 0.49 13.41 -40.24
N LYS A 336 0.67 12.17 -40.74
CA LYS A 336 0.05 11.66 -41.95
C LYS A 336 -1.28 10.90 -41.75
N VAL A 337 -1.65 10.66 -40.48
CA VAL A 337 -2.88 9.93 -40.11
C VAL A 337 -3.83 10.85 -39.34
N LYS A 338 -5.09 10.50 -39.30
CA LYS A 338 -6.10 11.32 -38.62
C LYS A 338 -6.33 10.81 -37.19
N PRO A 339 -6.58 11.71 -36.23
CA PRO A 339 -7.03 11.31 -34.93
C PRO A 339 -8.38 10.58 -35.04
N ASN A 340 -8.58 9.57 -34.22
CA ASN A 340 -9.89 8.95 -34.07
C ASN A 340 -10.83 9.93 -33.30
N LYS A 341 -12.13 9.63 -33.28
CA LYS A 341 -13.14 10.49 -32.68
C LYS A 341 -13.16 10.47 -31.15
N THR A 342 -12.47 9.50 -30.56
CA THR A 342 -12.50 9.19 -29.13
C THR A 342 -11.18 9.50 -28.43
N HIS A 343 -10.14 9.96 -29.14
CA HIS A 343 -8.87 10.34 -28.55
C HIS A 343 -9.05 11.50 -27.55
N ALA A 344 -8.80 11.21 -26.25
CA ALA A 344 -9.06 12.17 -25.18
C ALA A 344 -7.92 13.15 -24.94
N ALA A 345 -6.67 12.73 -25.15
CA ALA A 345 -5.48 13.51 -24.80
C ALA A 345 -5.14 14.57 -25.87
N ASN A 346 -6.08 15.43 -26.19
CA ASN A 346 -5.87 16.55 -27.12
C ASN A 346 -5.86 17.90 -26.40
N THR A 347 -5.14 18.86 -26.97
CA THR A 347 -4.91 20.19 -26.38
C THR A 347 -6.21 20.92 -25.97
N LYS A 348 -7.27 20.80 -26.77
CA LYS A 348 -8.54 21.48 -26.48
C LYS A 348 -9.19 20.85 -25.24
N HIS A 349 -9.33 19.55 -25.21
CA HIS A 349 -10.00 18.82 -24.12
C HIS A 349 -9.23 18.98 -22.79
N VAL A 350 -7.90 18.92 -22.84
CA VAL A 350 -7.05 19.15 -21.67
C VAL A 350 -7.24 20.56 -21.09
N LYS A 351 -7.39 21.59 -21.93
CA LYS A 351 -7.68 22.95 -21.45
C LYS A 351 -9.02 23.06 -20.74
N GLU A 352 -10.04 22.27 -21.12
CA GLU A 352 -11.32 22.20 -20.42
C GLU A 352 -11.15 21.64 -18.99
N TYR A 353 -10.29 20.62 -18.80
CA TYR A 353 -9.93 20.10 -17.47
C TYR A 353 -9.12 21.09 -16.63
N ILE A 354 -8.19 21.84 -17.27
CA ILE A 354 -7.44 22.91 -16.60
C ILE A 354 -8.38 24.00 -16.10
N ASP A 355 -9.35 24.45 -16.92
CA ASP A 355 -10.34 25.45 -16.52
C ASP A 355 -11.24 24.95 -15.38
N PHE A 356 -11.64 23.68 -15.42
CA PHE A 356 -12.39 23.06 -14.34
C PHE A 356 -11.57 22.99 -13.05
N ALA A 357 -10.31 22.55 -13.12
CA ALA A 357 -9.39 22.50 -11.98
C ALA A 357 -9.22 23.89 -11.34
N ALA A 358 -8.93 24.92 -12.15
CA ALA A 358 -8.76 26.29 -11.68
C ALA A 358 -10.05 26.84 -11.03
N LYS A 359 -11.21 26.61 -11.65
CA LYS A 359 -12.52 27.03 -11.11
C LYS A 359 -12.84 26.43 -9.75
N HIS A 360 -12.41 25.20 -9.50
CA HIS A 360 -12.79 24.43 -8.31
C HIS A 360 -11.67 24.28 -7.27
N GLY A 361 -10.50 24.93 -7.48
CA GLY A 361 -9.42 24.98 -6.50
C GLY A 361 -8.59 23.68 -6.40
N PHE A 362 -8.45 22.96 -7.50
CA PHE A 362 -7.49 21.86 -7.61
C PHE A 362 -6.10 22.38 -7.93
N ASP A 363 -5.09 21.61 -7.55
CA ASP A 363 -3.68 21.98 -7.71
C ASP A 363 -3.13 21.58 -9.08
N ALA A 364 -3.63 20.47 -9.66
CA ALA A 364 -3.04 19.88 -10.85
C ALA A 364 -4.04 19.13 -11.74
N VAL A 365 -3.59 18.86 -12.98
CA VAL A 365 -4.26 18.01 -13.98
C VAL A 365 -3.29 16.93 -14.47
N LEU A 366 -3.73 15.66 -14.42
CA LEU A 366 -3.07 14.52 -15.06
C LEU A 366 -3.61 14.34 -16.47
N VAL A 367 -2.78 13.93 -17.42
CA VAL A 367 -3.22 13.50 -18.76
C VAL A 367 -2.54 12.20 -19.15
N GLU A 368 -3.32 11.16 -19.36
CA GLU A 368 -2.84 9.91 -19.97
C GLU A 368 -3.07 9.92 -21.48
N GLY A 369 -2.35 9.10 -22.24
CA GLY A 369 -2.51 8.99 -23.69
C GLY A 369 -1.90 10.14 -24.51
N TRP A 370 -1.01 10.94 -23.93
CA TRP A 370 -0.48 12.15 -24.54
C TRP A 370 0.61 11.92 -25.59
N ASN A 371 1.37 10.80 -25.47
CA ASN A 371 2.56 10.49 -26.26
C ASN A 371 2.31 9.32 -27.22
N GLU A 372 3.12 9.22 -28.29
CA GLU A 372 3.04 8.15 -29.29
C GLU A 372 3.27 6.76 -28.69
N GLY A 373 2.50 5.73 -29.14
CA GLY A 373 2.69 4.34 -28.79
C GLY A 373 1.45 3.59 -28.31
N TRP A 374 0.34 4.27 -28.06
CA TRP A 374 -0.85 3.66 -27.44
C TRP A 374 -1.70 2.78 -28.38
N GLU A 375 -1.40 2.73 -29.68
CA GLU A 375 -2.13 1.94 -30.68
C GLU A 375 -1.94 0.43 -30.48
N ASP A 376 -0.75 0.02 -30.00
CA ASP A 376 -0.41 -1.39 -29.83
C ASP A 376 0.40 -1.68 -28.54
N TRP A 377 0.15 -0.93 -27.46
CA TRP A 377 0.88 -1.03 -26.21
C TRP A 377 0.51 -2.24 -25.36
N PHE A 378 -0.80 -2.50 -25.21
CA PHE A 378 -1.30 -3.51 -24.27
C PHE A 378 -1.24 -4.92 -24.86
N GLY A 379 -0.67 -5.88 -24.10
CA GLY A 379 -0.66 -7.31 -24.44
C GLY A 379 0.21 -7.68 -25.65
N LYS A 380 1.06 -6.77 -26.14
CA LYS A 380 1.97 -7.04 -27.28
C LYS A 380 3.38 -7.36 -26.85
N GLU A 381 3.71 -7.20 -25.56
CA GLU A 381 5.03 -7.49 -24.99
C GLU A 381 6.18 -6.81 -25.76
N LYS A 382 5.98 -5.54 -26.15
CA LYS A 382 6.94 -4.75 -26.91
C LYS A 382 7.98 -4.11 -26.00
N ASP A 383 9.28 -4.33 -26.26
CA ASP A 383 10.36 -3.68 -25.49
C ASP A 383 10.41 -2.16 -25.76
N TYR A 384 10.21 -1.73 -27.00
CA TYR A 384 10.28 -0.31 -27.41
C TYR A 384 8.91 0.27 -27.67
N VAL A 385 8.06 0.37 -26.65
CA VAL A 385 6.67 0.80 -26.78
C VAL A 385 6.50 2.32 -26.72
N PHE A 386 7.24 3.02 -25.83
CA PHE A 386 7.18 4.46 -25.62
C PHE A 386 8.59 5.09 -25.56
N ASP A 387 8.72 6.36 -25.96
CA ASP A 387 9.96 7.13 -25.83
C ASP A 387 9.87 8.24 -24.75
N PHE A 388 8.67 8.47 -24.20
CA PHE A 388 8.36 9.40 -23.10
C PHE A 388 8.65 10.89 -23.39
N VAL A 389 8.83 11.27 -24.65
CA VAL A 389 9.14 12.66 -25.04
C VAL A 389 8.42 13.13 -26.30
N THR A 390 7.85 12.21 -27.10
CA THR A 390 7.18 12.53 -28.37
C THR A 390 5.67 12.58 -28.20
N PRO A 391 5.04 13.78 -28.17
CA PRO A 391 3.59 13.91 -28.06
C PRO A 391 2.91 13.56 -29.39
N TYR A 392 1.64 13.17 -29.33
CA TYR A 392 0.80 13.14 -30.52
C TYR A 392 0.63 14.53 -31.14
N PRO A 393 0.33 14.64 -32.45
CA PRO A 393 0.28 15.91 -33.17
C PRO A 393 -0.74 16.94 -32.62
N ASP A 394 -1.78 16.50 -31.95
CA ASP A 394 -2.83 17.33 -31.37
C ASP A 394 -2.59 17.69 -29.88
N PHE A 395 -1.46 17.23 -29.30
CA PHE A 395 -1.07 17.51 -27.92
C PHE A 395 0.10 18.52 -27.85
N ASP A 396 -0.22 19.80 -27.70
CA ASP A 396 0.77 20.87 -27.54
C ASP A 396 1.28 20.96 -26.09
N VAL A 397 2.32 20.19 -25.77
CA VAL A 397 2.92 20.10 -24.41
C VAL A 397 3.22 21.50 -23.84
N LYS A 398 3.91 22.35 -24.61
CA LYS A 398 4.29 23.68 -24.14
C LYS A 398 3.09 24.61 -24.00
N GLY A 399 2.20 24.63 -24.97
CA GLY A 399 1.00 25.46 -24.94
C GLY A 399 0.04 25.06 -23.82
N ILE A 400 -0.07 23.76 -23.50
CA ILE A 400 -0.84 23.23 -22.35
C ILE A 400 -0.19 23.69 -21.05
N HIS A 401 1.13 23.53 -20.89
CA HIS A 401 1.84 23.97 -19.69
C HIS A 401 1.70 25.48 -19.45
N ASP A 402 1.93 26.30 -20.47
CA ASP A 402 1.83 27.76 -20.36
C ASP A 402 0.38 28.17 -19.99
N TYR A 403 -0.62 27.50 -20.57
CA TYR A 403 -2.02 27.72 -20.23
C TYR A 403 -2.33 27.35 -18.78
N ALA A 404 -1.94 26.16 -18.34
CA ALA A 404 -2.13 25.69 -16.96
C ALA A 404 -1.46 26.65 -15.95
N LYS A 405 -0.22 27.04 -16.21
CA LYS A 405 0.54 28.01 -15.41
C LYS A 405 -0.17 29.35 -15.30
N SER A 406 -0.76 29.85 -16.40
CA SER A 406 -1.54 31.10 -16.40
C SER A 406 -2.77 31.04 -15.50
N LYS A 407 -3.29 29.84 -15.21
CA LYS A 407 -4.41 29.57 -14.33
C LYS A 407 -3.97 29.15 -12.90
N GLY A 408 -2.68 29.05 -12.62
CA GLY A 408 -2.14 28.57 -11.37
C GLY A 408 -2.23 27.06 -11.18
N ILE A 409 -2.42 26.30 -12.25
CA ILE A 409 -2.55 24.83 -12.26
C ILE A 409 -1.22 24.19 -12.70
N LYS A 410 -0.84 23.10 -12.03
CA LYS A 410 0.28 22.23 -12.41
C LYS A 410 -0.19 21.11 -13.35
N MET A 411 0.76 20.55 -14.10
CA MET A 411 0.50 19.36 -14.90
C MET A 411 1.26 18.18 -14.32
N ILE A 412 0.61 17.02 -14.23
CA ILE A 412 1.21 15.74 -13.86
C ILE A 412 1.48 14.97 -15.15
N MET A 413 2.71 14.51 -15.33
CA MET A 413 3.12 13.71 -16.48
C MET A 413 2.68 12.26 -16.29
N HIS A 414 2.38 11.54 -17.38
CA HIS A 414 2.13 10.12 -17.39
C HIS A 414 3.20 9.38 -18.20
N HIS A 415 3.84 8.39 -17.60
CA HIS A 415 4.79 7.49 -18.24
C HIS A 415 4.29 6.04 -18.09
N GLU A 416 3.49 5.56 -19.05
CA GLU A 416 3.18 4.13 -19.15
C GLU A 416 4.37 3.39 -19.75
N THR A 417 4.78 2.28 -19.15
CA THR A 417 5.92 1.47 -19.62
C THR A 417 5.50 0.18 -20.33
N SER A 418 4.24 -0.26 -20.17
CA SER A 418 3.76 -1.58 -20.60
C SER A 418 4.66 -2.71 -20.10
N GLY A 419 5.16 -2.60 -18.85
CA GLY A 419 6.08 -3.54 -18.23
C GLY A 419 7.51 -3.56 -18.80
N ALA A 420 7.82 -2.71 -19.80
CA ALA A 420 9.14 -2.66 -20.45
C ALA A 420 10.15 -1.82 -19.62
N THR A 421 10.56 -2.35 -18.47
CA THR A 421 11.44 -1.67 -17.50
C THR A 421 12.75 -1.24 -18.11
N ARG A 422 13.38 -2.08 -18.94
CA ARG A 422 14.63 -1.79 -19.62
C ARG A 422 14.50 -0.63 -20.62
N ASN A 423 13.35 -0.53 -21.31
CA ASN A 423 13.07 0.59 -22.19
C ASN A 423 12.94 1.89 -21.40
N TYR A 424 12.24 1.84 -20.24
CA TYR A 424 12.09 3.02 -19.39
C TYR A 424 13.44 3.50 -18.88
N GLU A 425 14.30 2.62 -18.37
CA GLU A 425 15.65 3.00 -17.89
C GLU A 425 16.51 3.67 -18.98
N ARG A 426 16.45 3.18 -20.23
CA ARG A 426 17.18 3.79 -21.36
C ARG A 426 16.75 5.23 -21.65
N HIS A 427 15.50 5.56 -21.41
CA HIS A 427 14.92 6.86 -21.71
C HIS A 427 14.80 7.77 -20.48
N LEU A 428 15.03 7.27 -19.27
CA LEU A 428 14.66 7.91 -18.01
C LEU A 428 15.27 9.32 -17.87
N ASP A 429 16.57 9.49 -18.13
CA ASP A 429 17.21 10.80 -18.06
C ASP A 429 16.60 11.80 -19.06
N LYS A 430 16.37 11.35 -20.30
CA LYS A 430 15.76 12.17 -21.36
C LYS A 430 14.30 12.51 -20.99
N ALA A 431 13.54 11.56 -20.46
CA ALA A 431 12.17 11.73 -20.04
C ALA A 431 12.05 12.73 -18.87
N TYR A 432 12.87 12.59 -17.85
CA TYR A 432 12.87 13.52 -16.72
C TYR A 432 13.37 14.91 -17.08
N GLN A 433 14.39 15.01 -17.98
CA GLN A 433 14.81 16.30 -18.50
C GLN A 433 13.69 16.97 -19.32
N PHE A 434 12.99 16.21 -20.17
CA PHE A 434 11.84 16.72 -20.92
C PHE A 434 10.74 17.25 -19.98
N MET A 435 10.46 16.56 -18.88
CA MET A 435 9.54 17.05 -17.86
C MET A 435 10.00 18.39 -17.27
N LYS A 436 11.28 18.52 -16.92
CA LYS A 436 11.84 19.78 -16.40
C LYS A 436 11.75 20.92 -17.37
N ASP A 437 12.09 20.67 -18.64
CA ASP A 437 12.07 21.67 -19.72
C ASP A 437 10.65 22.18 -20.00
N ASN A 438 9.64 21.33 -19.73
CA ASN A 438 8.23 21.65 -19.93
C ASN A 438 7.47 21.92 -18.60
N GLY A 439 8.17 22.07 -17.46
CA GLY A 439 7.61 22.54 -16.18
C GLY A 439 6.80 21.51 -15.40
N TYR A 440 6.96 20.21 -15.65
CA TYR A 440 6.36 19.14 -14.88
C TYR A 440 7.23 18.78 -13.67
N ASP A 441 6.62 18.64 -12.48
CA ASP A 441 7.30 18.28 -11.23
C ASP A 441 6.74 17.00 -10.58
N ALA A 442 5.81 16.33 -11.24
CA ALA A 442 5.26 15.06 -10.82
C ALA A 442 5.00 14.13 -12.01
N VAL A 443 5.22 12.83 -11.82
CA VAL A 443 4.95 11.77 -12.80
C VAL A 443 4.13 10.66 -12.20
N LYS A 444 3.09 10.20 -12.94
CA LYS A 444 2.45 8.90 -12.75
C LYS A 444 3.18 7.93 -13.68
N SER A 445 3.84 6.90 -13.12
CA SER A 445 4.47 5.83 -13.90
C SER A 445 3.64 4.55 -13.81
N GLY A 446 3.34 3.92 -14.96
CA GLY A 446 2.57 2.68 -15.07
C GLY A 446 3.44 1.52 -15.56
N TYR A 447 3.10 0.31 -15.15
CA TYR A 447 3.78 -0.93 -15.52
C TYR A 447 2.77 -2.03 -15.86
N VAL A 448 1.76 -1.68 -16.64
CA VAL A 448 0.66 -2.59 -17.01
C VAL A 448 1.18 -3.81 -17.78
N GLY A 449 0.73 -5.00 -17.40
CA GLY A 449 1.03 -6.25 -18.09
C GLY A 449 2.27 -6.98 -17.58
N ASN A 450 2.79 -7.90 -18.41
CA ASN A 450 3.98 -8.69 -18.04
C ASN A 450 5.24 -7.84 -18.05
N ILE A 451 6.10 -8.09 -17.08
CA ILE A 451 7.43 -7.44 -17.05
C ILE A 451 8.29 -7.91 -18.22
N LEU A 452 8.98 -6.97 -18.86
CA LEU A 452 10.02 -7.23 -19.85
C LEU A 452 11.40 -6.83 -19.28
N PRO A 453 12.38 -7.75 -19.35
CA PRO A 453 12.40 -9.01 -20.10
C PRO A 453 11.53 -10.11 -19.48
N LEU A 454 10.92 -10.94 -20.32
CA LEU A 454 10.09 -12.07 -19.89
C LEU A 454 10.83 -12.99 -18.94
N GLY A 455 10.12 -13.49 -17.92
CA GLY A 455 10.65 -14.34 -16.86
C GLY A 455 11.00 -13.57 -15.58
N GLU A 456 11.12 -12.25 -15.65
CA GLU A 456 11.09 -11.38 -14.47
C GLU A 456 9.64 -11.06 -14.09
N TYR A 457 9.43 -10.68 -12.82
CA TYR A 457 8.11 -10.39 -12.27
C TYR A 457 8.13 -9.05 -11.55
N HIS A 458 6.97 -8.41 -11.39
CA HIS A 458 6.83 -7.13 -10.67
C HIS A 458 7.51 -7.12 -9.29
N TYR A 459 7.63 -8.30 -8.66
CA TYR A 459 8.12 -8.47 -7.30
C TYR A 459 9.49 -9.17 -7.21
N SER A 460 10.17 -9.44 -8.34
CA SER A 460 11.53 -9.99 -8.32
C SER A 460 12.56 -8.93 -7.93
N GLN A 461 13.70 -9.35 -7.37
CA GLN A 461 14.74 -8.44 -6.88
C GLN A 461 15.20 -7.42 -7.93
N SER A 462 15.38 -7.85 -9.19
CA SER A 462 15.84 -6.97 -10.27
C SER A 462 14.82 -5.85 -10.56
N ILE A 463 13.53 -6.15 -10.50
CA ILE A 463 12.47 -5.18 -10.77
C ILE A 463 12.25 -4.26 -9.56
N LEU A 464 12.42 -4.76 -8.34
CA LEU A 464 12.43 -3.90 -7.16
C LEU A 464 13.57 -2.90 -7.19
N ASN A 465 14.75 -3.31 -7.67
CA ASN A 465 15.88 -2.41 -7.89
C ASN A 465 15.59 -1.37 -8.99
N HIS A 466 14.84 -1.76 -10.04
CA HIS A 466 14.37 -0.83 -11.06
C HIS A 466 13.45 0.25 -10.47
N TYR A 467 12.42 -0.13 -9.69
CA TYR A 467 11.53 0.84 -9.05
C TYR A 467 12.30 1.80 -8.14
N GLN A 468 13.19 1.26 -7.33
CA GLN A 468 14.04 2.05 -6.44
C GLN A 468 14.92 3.03 -7.23
N TYR A 469 15.54 2.58 -8.31
CA TYR A 469 16.36 3.42 -9.20
C TYR A 469 15.56 4.58 -9.79
N CYS A 470 14.34 4.32 -10.28
CA CYS A 470 13.48 5.37 -10.83
C CYS A 470 13.11 6.44 -9.80
N ILE A 471 12.84 6.02 -8.54
CA ILE A 471 12.53 6.94 -7.43
C ILE A 471 13.75 7.77 -7.06
N GLU A 472 14.91 7.16 -6.92
CA GLU A 472 16.17 7.85 -6.58
C GLU A 472 16.58 8.82 -7.70
N LYS A 473 16.50 8.38 -8.95
CA LYS A 473 16.79 9.21 -10.12
C LYS A 473 15.87 10.42 -10.23
N ALA A 474 14.60 10.29 -9.87
CA ALA A 474 13.64 11.38 -9.85
C ALA A 474 14.03 12.51 -8.87
N VAL A 475 14.78 12.19 -7.80
CA VAL A 475 15.30 13.19 -6.84
C VAL A 475 16.26 14.16 -7.54
N ASP A 476 17.13 13.67 -8.43
CA ASP A 476 18.10 14.50 -9.16
C ASP A 476 17.41 15.59 -10.00
N TYR A 477 16.20 15.29 -10.47
CA TYR A 477 15.36 16.19 -11.26
C TYR A 477 14.29 16.92 -10.43
N LYS A 478 14.21 16.69 -9.11
CA LYS A 478 13.15 17.21 -8.24
C LYS A 478 11.75 16.85 -8.75
N ILE A 479 11.53 15.58 -9.05
CA ILE A 479 10.27 15.02 -9.55
C ILE A 479 9.66 14.13 -8.48
N MET A 480 8.37 14.32 -8.18
CA MET A 480 7.54 13.45 -7.36
C MET A 480 7.04 12.28 -8.21
N VAL A 481 7.03 11.08 -7.63
CA VAL A 481 6.65 9.83 -8.30
C VAL A 481 5.36 9.27 -7.70
N ASN A 482 4.40 8.94 -8.56
CA ASN A 482 3.24 8.13 -8.25
C ASN A 482 3.35 6.83 -9.06
N ALA A 483 3.69 5.71 -8.41
CA ALA A 483 3.99 4.44 -9.08
C ALA A 483 2.77 3.53 -9.09
N HIS A 484 2.21 3.25 -10.28
CA HIS A 484 1.13 2.29 -10.51
C HIS A 484 1.69 0.94 -10.94
N GLU A 485 0.98 -0.16 -10.68
CA GLU A 485 1.37 -1.55 -10.91
C GLU A 485 2.77 -1.95 -10.36
N ALA A 486 3.42 -1.07 -9.63
CA ALA A 486 4.70 -1.32 -8.98
C ALA A 486 4.54 -2.22 -7.73
N VAL A 487 5.64 -2.42 -6.98
CA VAL A 487 5.57 -3.20 -5.75
C VAL A 487 4.71 -2.51 -4.69
N ARG A 488 3.97 -3.31 -3.92
CA ARG A 488 3.25 -2.83 -2.73
C ARG A 488 4.20 -2.07 -1.78
N PRO A 489 3.73 -1.00 -1.11
CA PRO A 489 4.61 -0.18 -0.29
C PRO A 489 5.07 -0.91 0.97
N THR A 490 6.28 -0.60 1.37
CA THR A 490 6.97 -1.14 2.55
C THR A 490 7.61 -0.02 3.40
N GLY A 491 7.03 1.19 3.34
CA GLY A 491 7.48 2.35 4.11
C GLY A 491 8.63 3.14 3.46
N ILE A 492 9.03 2.82 2.23
CA ILE A 492 10.14 3.50 1.50
C ILE A 492 9.91 5.01 1.41
N CYS A 493 8.67 5.47 1.41
CA CYS A 493 8.31 6.88 1.39
C CYS A 493 8.83 7.68 2.62
N ARG A 494 9.23 7.03 3.72
CA ARG A 494 9.98 7.69 4.80
C ARG A 494 11.38 8.10 4.34
N THR A 495 12.06 7.22 3.63
CA THR A 495 13.44 7.41 3.16
C THR A 495 13.47 8.29 1.90
N PHE A 496 12.50 8.08 1.00
CA PHE A 496 12.35 8.81 -0.25
C PHE A 496 10.94 9.41 -0.36
N PRO A 497 10.66 10.55 0.33
CA PRO A 497 9.32 11.16 0.34
C PRO A 497 8.87 11.73 -1.01
N ASN A 498 9.73 11.74 -2.05
CA ASN A 498 9.33 11.99 -3.41
C ASN A 498 8.51 10.85 -4.04
N LEU A 499 8.53 9.63 -3.48
CA LEU A 499 7.53 8.61 -3.73
C LEU A 499 6.22 9.02 -3.03
N ILE A 500 5.48 9.90 -3.69
CA ILE A 500 4.30 10.57 -3.12
C ILE A 500 3.02 9.78 -3.29
N GLY A 501 2.96 8.89 -4.27
CA GLY A 501 1.83 8.02 -4.55
C GLY A 501 2.29 6.63 -4.97
N ASN A 502 1.42 5.66 -4.77
CA ASN A 502 1.58 4.29 -5.22
C ASN A 502 0.20 3.63 -5.26
N GLU A 503 -0.12 2.86 -6.31
CA GLU A 503 -1.37 2.12 -6.36
C GLU A 503 -1.19 0.71 -5.81
N SER A 504 -0.57 -0.19 -6.57
CA SER A 504 -0.18 -1.57 -6.22
C SER A 504 -1.23 -2.34 -5.42
N ALA A 505 -2.47 -2.24 -5.82
CA ALA A 505 -3.64 -3.00 -5.38
C ALA A 505 -4.84 -2.61 -6.26
N ARG A 506 -5.93 -3.37 -6.17
CA ARG A 506 -7.17 -3.11 -6.89
C ARG A 506 -7.76 -1.75 -6.54
N GLY A 507 -7.58 -0.76 -7.43
CA GLY A 507 -8.06 0.62 -7.30
C GLY A 507 -9.47 0.83 -7.86
N THR A 508 -9.87 2.10 -8.01
CA THR A 508 -11.19 2.50 -8.55
C THR A 508 -11.40 2.04 -9.99
N GLU A 509 -10.35 1.92 -10.81
CA GLU A 509 -10.47 1.51 -12.22
C GLU A 509 -11.19 0.17 -12.38
N PHE A 510 -11.00 -0.75 -11.44
CA PHE A 510 -11.67 -2.06 -11.45
C PHE A 510 -13.19 -1.97 -11.25
N GLN A 511 -13.71 -0.82 -10.84
CA GLN A 511 -15.17 -0.59 -10.88
C GLN A 511 -15.69 -0.59 -12.33
N ALA A 512 -14.86 -0.23 -13.32
CA ALA A 512 -15.20 -0.31 -14.74
C ALA A 512 -14.92 -1.70 -15.36
N PHE A 513 -14.23 -2.60 -14.63
CA PHE A 513 -13.84 -3.94 -15.08
C PHE A 513 -14.58 -5.03 -14.29
N GLY A 514 -15.90 -4.94 -14.18
CA GLY A 514 -16.75 -5.88 -13.45
C GLY A 514 -17.07 -5.47 -12.02
N GLY A 515 -16.49 -4.38 -11.52
CA GLY A 515 -16.69 -3.86 -10.17
C GLY A 515 -15.82 -4.53 -9.11
N SER A 516 -15.66 -3.87 -7.97
CA SER A 516 -15.07 -4.43 -6.76
C SER A 516 -16.16 -4.74 -5.74
N LYS A 517 -15.91 -5.65 -4.81
CA LYS A 517 -16.85 -5.96 -3.72
C LYS A 517 -17.09 -4.74 -2.85
N ALA A 518 -18.30 -4.55 -2.33
CA ALA A 518 -18.68 -3.39 -1.52
C ALA A 518 -17.87 -3.24 -0.22
N ASN A 519 -17.24 -4.31 0.27
CA ASN A 519 -16.37 -4.27 1.46
C ASN A 519 -14.88 -4.05 1.13
N HIS A 520 -14.52 -3.92 -0.13
CA HIS A 520 -13.12 -3.77 -0.56
C HIS A 520 -12.45 -2.56 0.13
N THR A 521 -13.14 -1.42 0.14
CA THR A 521 -12.64 -0.18 0.75
C THR A 521 -12.54 -0.21 2.27
N THR A 522 -13.17 -1.21 2.94
CA THR A 522 -13.02 -1.43 4.38
C THR A 522 -11.91 -2.41 4.73
N LEU A 523 -11.25 -3.00 3.72
CA LEU A 523 -10.11 -3.92 3.88
C LEU A 523 -8.77 -3.29 3.50
N LEU A 524 -8.73 -2.45 2.48
CA LEU A 524 -7.49 -1.80 2.04
C LEU A 524 -6.74 -1.05 3.15
N PRO A 525 -7.40 -0.34 4.10
CA PRO A 525 -6.69 0.31 5.20
C PRO A 525 -5.96 -0.67 6.13
N PHE A 526 -6.46 -1.89 6.29
CA PHE A 526 -5.87 -2.93 7.14
C PHE A 526 -4.85 -3.82 6.43
N THR A 527 -4.72 -3.67 5.13
CA THR A 527 -3.87 -4.49 4.27
C THR A 527 -2.91 -3.60 3.49
N ARG A 528 -3.32 -3.13 2.32
CA ARG A 528 -2.51 -2.36 1.38
C ARG A 528 -1.91 -1.07 1.99
N LEU A 529 -2.67 -0.33 2.81
CA LEU A 529 -2.22 0.95 3.37
C LEU A 529 -1.26 0.81 4.56
N ILE A 530 -1.05 -0.39 5.11
CA ILE A 530 -0.10 -0.63 6.21
C ILE A 530 1.33 -0.24 5.81
N GLY A 531 1.69 -0.40 4.54
CA GLY A 531 3.02 -0.05 4.02
C GLY A 531 3.18 1.40 3.58
N GLY A 532 2.08 2.14 3.39
CA GLY A 532 2.11 3.52 2.90
C GLY A 532 0.85 3.94 2.15
N PRO A 533 0.79 5.19 1.68
CA PRO A 533 -0.38 5.77 1.02
C PRO A 533 -0.76 5.02 -0.27
N MET A 534 -2.02 5.15 -0.68
CA MET A 534 -2.53 4.55 -1.91
C MET A 534 -3.20 5.59 -2.79
N ASP A 535 -2.81 5.64 -4.07
CA ASP A 535 -3.56 6.36 -5.11
C ASP A 535 -4.78 5.51 -5.52
N TYR A 536 -5.79 5.50 -4.65
CA TYR A 536 -7.04 4.74 -4.84
C TYR A 536 -7.94 5.35 -5.91
N THR A 537 -7.79 6.64 -6.20
CA THR A 537 -8.59 7.42 -7.16
C THR A 537 -10.10 7.47 -6.84
N PRO A 538 -10.50 7.95 -5.63
CA PRO A 538 -11.91 8.04 -5.23
C PRO A 538 -12.65 9.18 -5.94
N GLY A 539 -13.97 9.27 -5.68
CA GLY A 539 -14.78 10.40 -6.06
C GLY A 539 -15.64 10.17 -7.30
N ILE A 540 -15.91 8.94 -7.68
CA ILE A 540 -16.83 8.64 -8.77
C ILE A 540 -18.28 8.95 -8.32
N PHE A 541 -18.97 9.82 -9.04
CA PHE A 541 -20.35 10.21 -8.78
C PHE A 541 -21.34 9.57 -9.76
N GLU A 542 -20.89 9.26 -11.00
CA GLU A 542 -21.68 8.44 -11.90
C GLU A 542 -21.37 6.96 -11.69
N MET A 543 -22.29 6.28 -10.99
CA MET A 543 -22.08 4.90 -10.58
C MET A 543 -22.37 3.86 -11.66
N ASP A 544 -23.14 4.23 -12.66
CA ASP A 544 -23.57 3.36 -13.77
C ASP A 544 -22.66 3.59 -14.98
N ILE A 545 -21.72 2.67 -15.20
CA ILE A 545 -20.74 2.78 -16.29
C ILE A 545 -21.41 2.72 -17.68
N ALA A 546 -22.57 2.08 -17.80
CA ALA A 546 -23.32 2.04 -19.07
C ALA A 546 -23.73 3.43 -19.58
N LYS A 547 -23.79 4.44 -18.73
CA LYS A 547 -24.03 5.84 -19.12
C LYS A 547 -22.83 6.49 -19.81
N LEU A 548 -21.61 5.99 -19.56
CA LEU A 548 -20.39 6.44 -20.22
C LEU A 548 -20.10 5.60 -21.45
N ASN A 549 -20.31 4.30 -21.36
CA ASN A 549 -20.12 3.33 -22.43
C ASN A 549 -21.24 2.28 -22.40
N PRO A 550 -22.21 2.32 -23.34
CA PRO A 550 -23.35 1.39 -23.36
C PRO A 550 -22.96 -0.10 -23.47
N ASN A 551 -21.74 -0.40 -23.88
CA ASN A 551 -21.22 -1.77 -23.96
C ASN A 551 -20.60 -2.27 -22.64
N ASN A 552 -20.50 -1.42 -21.64
CA ASN A 552 -19.94 -1.74 -20.33
C ASN A 552 -21.03 -1.69 -19.25
N ASN A 553 -21.45 -2.85 -18.77
CA ASN A 553 -22.50 -2.99 -17.76
C ASN A 553 -21.96 -3.03 -16.31
N SER A 554 -20.72 -2.62 -16.10
CA SER A 554 -20.13 -2.54 -14.77
C SER A 554 -20.77 -1.44 -13.93
N HIS A 555 -20.60 -1.53 -12.62
CA HIS A 555 -21.19 -0.60 -11.65
C HIS A 555 -20.20 -0.29 -10.51
N VAL A 556 -20.19 0.95 -10.05
CA VAL A 556 -19.42 1.34 -8.85
C VAL A 556 -20.18 0.90 -7.60
N ASN A 557 -19.66 -0.09 -6.88
CA ASN A 557 -20.35 -0.78 -5.79
C ASN A 557 -20.28 -0.04 -4.44
N THR A 558 -20.46 1.28 -4.45
CA THR A 558 -20.56 2.15 -3.26
C THR A 558 -21.63 3.22 -3.47
N THR A 559 -22.03 3.90 -2.39
CA THR A 559 -22.84 5.10 -2.51
C THR A 559 -21.98 6.35 -2.76
N LEU A 560 -22.61 7.46 -3.21
CA LEU A 560 -21.96 8.76 -3.36
C LEU A 560 -21.38 9.25 -2.02
N ALA A 561 -22.11 9.08 -0.92
CA ALA A 561 -21.63 9.49 0.40
C ALA A 561 -20.40 8.66 0.86
N ASN A 562 -20.32 7.37 0.47
CA ASN A 562 -19.11 6.57 0.66
C ASN A 562 -17.94 7.14 -0.13
N GLN A 563 -18.12 7.47 -1.43
CA GLN A 563 -17.07 8.08 -2.27
C GLN A 563 -16.50 9.37 -1.65
N LEU A 564 -17.32 10.17 -0.98
CA LEU A 564 -16.83 11.33 -0.22
C LEU A 564 -16.02 10.89 1.00
N GLY A 565 -16.48 9.89 1.75
CA GLY A 565 -15.79 9.35 2.93
C GLY A 565 -14.40 8.81 2.62
N LEU A 566 -14.20 8.26 1.40
CA LEU A 566 -12.93 7.68 0.96
C LEU A 566 -11.79 8.71 0.92
N TYR A 567 -12.05 10.00 0.73
CA TYR A 567 -11.01 11.05 0.80
C TYR A 567 -10.33 11.15 2.16
N VAL A 568 -10.97 10.66 3.21
CA VAL A 568 -10.39 10.60 4.56
C VAL A 568 -9.90 9.19 4.90
N VAL A 569 -10.62 8.16 4.45
CA VAL A 569 -10.30 6.75 4.74
C VAL A 569 -9.09 6.27 3.94
N MET A 570 -9.05 6.55 2.63
CA MET A 570 -7.95 6.18 1.73
C MET A 570 -6.91 7.31 1.71
N TYR A 571 -5.95 7.23 2.61
CA TYR A 571 -4.91 8.25 2.67
C TYR A 571 -4.03 8.24 1.42
N SER A 572 -3.94 9.40 0.78
CA SER A 572 -2.95 9.71 -0.26
C SER A 572 -2.55 11.18 -0.20
N PRO A 573 -1.26 11.51 -0.22
CA PRO A 573 -0.82 12.90 -0.38
C PRO A 573 -0.95 13.38 -1.85
N LEU A 574 -1.18 12.46 -2.78
CA LEU A 574 -1.54 12.74 -4.17
C LEU A 574 -2.97 12.21 -4.39
N GLN A 575 -3.97 13.07 -4.24
CA GLN A 575 -5.38 12.67 -4.14
C GLN A 575 -6.18 13.11 -5.36
N MET A 576 -6.71 12.16 -6.12
CA MET A 576 -7.48 12.42 -7.32
C MET A 576 -8.97 12.69 -7.02
N ALA A 577 -9.57 13.63 -7.76
CA ALA A 577 -11.00 13.65 -8.03
C ALA A 577 -11.22 12.94 -9.37
N ALA A 578 -11.62 11.67 -9.32
CA ALA A 578 -11.42 10.75 -10.44
C ALA A 578 -12.50 10.84 -11.53
N ASP A 579 -13.69 11.37 -11.23
CA ASP A 579 -14.80 11.45 -12.17
C ASP A 579 -14.67 12.61 -13.18
N LEU A 580 -15.54 12.63 -14.14
CA LEU A 580 -15.59 13.64 -15.21
C LEU A 580 -16.18 14.97 -14.69
N PRO A 581 -15.74 16.12 -15.23
CA PRO A 581 -16.26 17.44 -14.87
C PRO A 581 -17.79 17.56 -14.95
N GLU A 582 -18.41 16.98 -15.98
CA GLU A 582 -19.87 17.01 -16.15
C GLU A 582 -20.64 16.26 -15.06
N HIS A 583 -20.05 15.21 -14.48
CA HIS A 583 -20.67 14.46 -13.39
C HIS A 583 -20.61 15.26 -12.08
N TYR A 584 -19.50 15.91 -11.77
CA TYR A 584 -19.40 16.81 -10.61
C TYR A 584 -20.36 18.01 -10.70
N ASN A 585 -20.54 18.57 -11.91
CA ASN A 585 -21.46 19.68 -12.12
C ASN A 585 -22.94 19.33 -11.80
N ARG A 586 -23.31 18.05 -11.79
CA ARG A 586 -24.66 17.58 -11.40
C ARG A 586 -24.86 17.57 -9.89
N PHE A 587 -23.78 17.54 -9.07
CA PHE A 587 -23.80 17.38 -7.62
C PHE A 587 -22.85 18.36 -6.93
N LEU A 588 -22.92 19.64 -7.30
CA LEU A 588 -21.99 20.67 -6.82
C LEU A 588 -21.99 20.84 -5.30
N ASP A 589 -23.10 20.56 -4.64
CA ASP A 589 -23.24 20.60 -3.18
C ASP A 589 -22.49 19.46 -2.49
N ALA A 590 -22.54 18.23 -3.02
CA ALA A 590 -21.74 17.10 -2.55
C ALA A 590 -20.25 17.27 -2.93
N PHE A 591 -19.99 17.77 -4.13
CA PHE A 591 -18.61 18.03 -4.62
C PHE A 591 -17.87 19.06 -3.75
N GLN A 592 -18.61 19.90 -3.01
CA GLN A 592 -18.01 20.83 -2.07
C GLN A 592 -17.11 20.14 -1.04
N PHE A 593 -17.46 18.93 -0.57
CA PHE A 593 -16.60 18.18 0.35
C PHE A 593 -15.24 17.86 -0.27
N ILE A 594 -15.20 17.40 -1.54
CA ILE A 594 -13.95 17.09 -2.26
C ILE A 594 -13.08 18.34 -2.40
N LYS A 595 -13.69 19.51 -2.61
CA LYS A 595 -12.97 20.78 -2.69
C LYS A 595 -12.35 21.18 -1.35
N ASP A 596 -13.09 20.96 -0.25
CA ASP A 596 -12.70 21.41 1.09
C ASP A 596 -11.71 20.49 1.80
N VAL A 597 -11.80 19.16 1.56
CA VAL A 597 -10.94 18.18 2.25
C VAL A 597 -9.48 18.35 1.85
N PRO A 598 -8.52 18.49 2.82
CA PRO A 598 -7.11 18.60 2.50
C PRO A 598 -6.48 17.23 2.21
N VAL A 599 -5.23 17.24 1.78
CA VAL A 599 -4.43 16.04 1.48
C VAL A 599 -3.25 15.85 2.44
N GLU A 600 -3.09 16.76 3.41
CA GLU A 600 -2.08 16.69 4.48
C GLU A 600 -2.72 16.83 5.86
N TRP A 601 -2.22 16.05 6.81
CA TRP A 601 -2.85 15.93 8.11
C TRP A 601 -1.89 16.21 9.26
N ALA A 602 -2.39 16.94 10.28
CA ALA A 602 -1.66 17.15 11.52
C ALA A 602 -1.71 15.92 12.43
N THR A 603 -2.85 15.23 12.47
CA THR A 603 -3.06 14.02 13.26
C THR A 603 -4.30 13.27 12.77
N SER A 604 -4.33 11.96 13.01
CA SER A 604 -5.44 11.06 12.70
C SER A 604 -5.99 10.40 13.97
N LYS A 605 -7.30 10.16 14.00
CA LYS A 605 -8.02 9.45 15.05
C LYS A 605 -8.90 8.38 14.42
N TYR A 606 -8.68 7.14 14.78
CA TYR A 606 -9.44 6.00 14.31
C TYR A 606 -10.61 5.79 15.28
N LEU A 607 -11.84 6.12 14.84
CA LEU A 607 -13.00 6.18 15.73
C LEU A 607 -13.71 4.85 15.87
N GLU A 608 -13.91 4.16 14.74
CA GLU A 608 -14.53 2.85 14.66
C GLU A 608 -13.82 2.04 13.57
N ALA A 609 -13.58 0.76 13.80
CA ALA A 609 -12.95 -0.10 12.79
C ALA A 609 -13.27 -1.58 13.02
N GLU A 610 -13.65 -2.29 11.93
CA GLU A 610 -13.72 -3.74 11.85
C GLU A 610 -13.39 -4.15 10.41
N PRO A 611 -12.31 -4.90 10.16
CA PRO A 611 -11.88 -5.30 8.83
C PRO A 611 -13.01 -5.98 8.04
N GLY A 612 -13.25 -5.51 6.80
CA GLY A 612 -14.30 -6.03 5.93
C GLY A 612 -15.72 -5.54 6.23
N TYR A 613 -15.91 -4.81 7.32
CA TYR A 613 -17.24 -4.39 7.74
C TYR A 613 -17.41 -2.87 7.77
N TYR A 614 -16.54 -2.14 8.45
CA TYR A 614 -16.64 -0.68 8.52
C TYR A 614 -15.35 -0.04 9.02
N ILE A 615 -15.21 1.24 8.69
CA ILE A 615 -14.12 2.08 9.18
C ILE A 615 -14.60 3.55 9.27
N THR A 616 -14.23 4.23 10.36
CA THR A 616 -14.48 5.67 10.55
C THR A 616 -13.20 6.32 11.08
N ILE A 617 -12.70 7.31 10.34
CA ILE A 617 -11.47 8.03 10.66
C ILE A 617 -11.77 9.53 10.75
N ALA A 618 -11.21 10.21 11.75
CA ALA A 618 -11.20 11.67 11.84
C ALA A 618 -9.76 12.16 11.68
N ARG A 619 -9.54 13.15 10.82
CA ARG A 619 -8.22 13.74 10.56
C ARG A 619 -8.26 15.25 10.73
N LYS A 620 -7.25 15.81 11.39
CA LYS A 620 -7.06 17.26 11.52
C LYS A 620 -6.25 17.78 10.35
N ASP A 621 -6.73 18.83 9.71
CA ASP A 621 -5.98 19.57 8.69
C ASP A 621 -4.65 20.09 9.27
N LYS A 622 -3.57 19.93 8.51
CA LYS A 622 -2.22 20.40 8.90
C LYS A 622 -2.14 21.91 9.01
N ASN A 623 -2.92 22.64 8.22
CA ASN A 623 -2.83 24.09 8.02
C ASN A 623 -3.93 24.88 8.73
N SER A 624 -4.87 24.20 9.40
CA SER A 624 -5.98 24.85 10.13
C SER A 624 -6.41 24.06 11.37
N ASN A 625 -7.41 24.57 12.10
CA ASN A 625 -8.06 23.84 13.19
C ASN A 625 -9.24 22.98 12.75
N ASN A 626 -9.45 22.86 11.44
CA ASN A 626 -10.54 22.08 10.89
C ASN A 626 -10.27 20.58 10.99
N TRP A 627 -11.33 19.81 11.08
CA TRP A 627 -11.31 18.36 11.08
C TRP A 627 -12.18 17.82 9.96
N PHE A 628 -11.83 16.64 9.48
CA PHE A 628 -12.59 15.92 8.47
C PHE A 628 -12.79 14.49 8.95
N VAL A 629 -14.04 13.99 8.83
CA VAL A 629 -14.37 12.61 9.18
C VAL A 629 -14.82 11.89 7.92
N GLY A 630 -14.29 10.70 7.68
CA GLY A 630 -14.75 9.81 6.61
C GLY A 630 -15.15 8.45 7.18
N ASN A 631 -16.20 7.90 6.61
CA ASN A 631 -16.67 6.55 6.90
C ASN A 631 -16.83 5.77 5.59
N SER A 632 -16.42 4.53 5.61
CA SER A 632 -16.75 3.52 4.60
C SER A 632 -17.39 2.31 5.29
N ASN A 633 -18.47 1.79 4.69
CA ASN A 633 -19.25 0.67 5.20
C ASN A 633 -19.32 -0.45 4.15
N GLY A 634 -19.21 -1.71 4.60
CA GLY A 634 -19.28 -2.89 3.75
C GLY A 634 -20.71 -3.34 3.43
N TYR A 635 -20.95 -4.64 3.35
CA TYR A 635 -22.21 -5.22 2.87
C TYR A 635 -23.46 -4.97 3.72
N LYS A 636 -23.32 -4.53 4.97
CA LYS A 636 -24.45 -4.42 5.90
C LYS A 636 -24.68 -2.96 6.29
N ALA A 637 -25.93 -2.51 6.18
CA ALA A 637 -26.33 -1.25 6.75
C ALA A 637 -26.08 -1.21 8.27
N ARG A 638 -25.64 -0.07 8.80
CA ARG A 638 -25.36 0.09 10.23
C ARG A 638 -25.62 1.52 10.73
N THR A 639 -25.55 1.70 12.03
CA THR A 639 -25.50 3.02 12.67
C THR A 639 -24.13 3.22 13.29
N SER A 640 -23.40 4.23 12.84
CA SER A 640 -22.15 4.68 13.44
C SER A 640 -22.43 5.66 14.57
N THR A 641 -21.63 5.57 15.65
CA THR A 641 -21.67 6.53 16.76
C THR A 641 -20.35 7.28 16.83
N ILE A 642 -20.39 8.56 16.50
CA ILE A 642 -19.21 9.43 16.47
C ILE A 642 -19.18 10.25 17.77
N ASN A 643 -18.11 10.05 18.56
CA ASN A 643 -17.79 10.88 19.71
C ASN A 643 -16.80 11.96 19.27
N PHE A 644 -17.17 13.24 19.41
CA PHE A 644 -16.33 14.37 19.00
C PHE A 644 -15.27 14.75 20.04
N ASN A 645 -14.90 13.84 20.95
CA ASN A 645 -13.91 14.05 21.99
C ASN A 645 -12.49 14.38 21.49
N PHE A 646 -12.24 14.21 20.20
CA PHE A 646 -11.02 14.62 19.53
C PHE A 646 -10.95 16.12 19.25
N LEU A 647 -12.08 16.84 19.32
CA LEU A 647 -12.12 18.30 19.18
C LEU A 647 -11.53 18.99 20.41
N GLU A 648 -10.99 20.17 20.23
CA GLU A 648 -10.40 20.96 21.31
C GLU A 648 -11.47 21.40 22.33
N LYS A 649 -11.18 21.13 23.60
CA LYS A 649 -12.11 21.46 24.70
C LYS A 649 -12.34 22.96 24.80
N GLY A 650 -13.62 23.35 24.90
CA GLY A 650 -14.03 24.76 25.02
C GLY A 650 -14.25 25.47 23.68
N LYS A 651 -13.86 24.89 22.56
CA LYS A 651 -14.11 25.41 21.23
C LYS A 651 -15.44 24.93 20.64
N LYS A 652 -16.00 25.73 19.72
CA LYS A 652 -17.22 25.42 18.97
C LYS A 652 -16.89 25.24 17.50
N TYR A 653 -17.59 24.34 16.84
CA TYR A 653 -17.41 24.04 15.44
C TYR A 653 -18.77 23.93 14.73
N GLU A 654 -18.80 24.21 13.44
CA GLU A 654 -19.88 23.82 12.54
C GLU A 654 -19.50 22.55 11.81
N ALA A 655 -20.31 21.52 11.94
CA ALA A 655 -20.18 20.27 11.19
C ALA A 655 -21.14 20.28 10.00
N THR A 656 -20.62 20.19 8.77
CA THR A 656 -21.39 19.90 7.56
C THR A 656 -21.29 18.41 7.29
N ILE A 657 -22.41 17.71 7.31
CA ILE A 657 -22.53 16.26 7.25
C ILE A 657 -23.08 15.86 5.89
N TYR A 658 -22.35 15.07 5.14
CA TYR A 658 -22.73 14.45 3.87
C TYR A 658 -22.93 12.95 4.14
N ALA A 659 -24.14 12.46 4.15
CA ALA A 659 -24.47 11.10 4.55
C ALA A 659 -25.45 10.46 3.58
N ASP A 660 -25.52 9.13 3.59
CA ASP A 660 -26.54 8.38 2.88
C ASP A 660 -27.94 8.88 3.24
N ALA A 661 -28.82 9.01 2.27
CA ALA A 661 -30.24 9.20 2.49
C ALA A 661 -30.88 7.90 3.02
N GLU A 662 -32.10 7.98 3.56
CA GLU A 662 -32.79 6.81 4.14
C GLU A 662 -33.04 5.68 3.12
N ASN A 663 -33.22 6.05 1.84
CA ASN A 663 -33.44 5.14 0.73
C ASN A 663 -32.18 4.88 -0.10
N ALA A 664 -31.00 5.23 0.41
CA ALA A 664 -29.74 4.93 -0.27
C ALA A 664 -29.47 3.41 -0.28
N ASP A 665 -28.98 2.93 -1.42
CA ASP A 665 -28.56 1.56 -1.62
C ASP A 665 -27.53 1.53 -2.76
N TYR A 666 -26.38 0.87 -2.55
CA TYR A 666 -25.29 0.91 -3.53
C TYR A 666 -25.62 0.27 -4.88
N LYS A 667 -26.64 -0.60 -4.96
CA LYS A 667 -27.05 -1.26 -6.20
C LYS A 667 -28.16 -0.51 -6.94
N THR A 668 -29.15 -0.03 -6.19
CA THR A 668 -30.41 0.47 -6.76
C THR A 668 -30.59 1.97 -6.64
N ASN A 669 -29.95 2.63 -5.67
CA ASN A 669 -30.06 4.06 -5.44
C ASN A 669 -28.76 4.67 -4.85
N PRO A 670 -27.61 4.52 -5.53
CA PRO A 670 -26.29 4.87 -4.96
C PRO A 670 -26.05 6.38 -4.83
N GLN A 671 -26.77 7.19 -5.59
CA GLN A 671 -26.63 8.67 -5.58
C GLN A 671 -27.56 9.36 -4.58
N ALA A 672 -28.29 8.60 -3.75
CA ALA A 672 -29.17 9.18 -2.74
C ALA A 672 -28.37 9.59 -1.49
N TYR A 673 -28.24 10.88 -1.27
CA TYR A 673 -27.55 11.46 -0.12
C TYR A 673 -28.36 12.60 0.50
N LYS A 674 -27.94 13.03 1.69
CA LYS A 674 -28.46 14.23 2.36
C LYS A 674 -27.31 15.04 2.95
N ILE A 675 -27.47 16.37 2.93
CA ILE A 675 -26.53 17.28 3.56
C ILE A 675 -27.25 17.98 4.72
N SER A 676 -26.59 18.02 5.87
CA SER A 676 -27.11 18.74 7.05
C SER A 676 -25.97 19.46 7.78
N LYS A 677 -26.34 20.52 8.54
CA LYS A 677 -25.40 21.29 9.34
C LYS A 677 -25.80 21.30 10.79
N GLN A 678 -24.83 21.22 11.69
CA GLN A 678 -25.07 21.40 13.13
C GLN A 678 -23.84 21.93 13.85
N LYS A 679 -24.10 22.63 14.97
CA LYS A 679 -23.01 23.05 15.87
C LYS A 679 -22.58 21.87 16.73
N VAL A 680 -21.26 21.66 16.86
CA VAL A 680 -20.66 20.58 17.63
C VAL A 680 -19.56 21.09 18.55
N THR A 681 -19.32 20.36 19.63
CA THR A 681 -18.23 20.56 20.58
C THR A 681 -17.59 19.21 20.90
N ASN A 682 -16.53 19.20 21.70
CA ASN A 682 -15.88 17.97 22.16
C ASN A 682 -16.77 17.01 22.99
N ASN A 683 -17.95 17.49 23.46
CA ASN A 683 -18.93 16.68 24.21
C ASN A 683 -20.05 16.12 23.30
N THR A 684 -20.08 16.51 22.02
CA THR A 684 -21.12 16.07 21.09
C THR A 684 -20.98 14.59 20.77
N LYS A 685 -22.12 13.90 20.68
CA LYS A 685 -22.24 12.54 20.12
C LYS A 685 -23.23 12.60 18.96
N LEU A 686 -22.86 11.99 17.85
CA LEU A 686 -23.67 11.96 16.64
C LEU A 686 -23.90 10.51 16.21
N GLN A 687 -25.13 10.17 15.88
CA GLN A 687 -25.46 8.88 15.27
C GLN A 687 -25.82 9.09 13.80
N LEU A 688 -25.17 8.33 12.92
CA LEU A 688 -25.42 8.34 11.48
C LEU A 688 -25.72 6.93 10.98
N LYS A 689 -26.83 6.79 10.27
CA LYS A 689 -27.16 5.55 9.56
C LYS A 689 -26.42 5.53 8.22
N THR A 690 -25.85 4.41 7.88
CA THR A 690 -25.20 4.15 6.57
C THR A 690 -25.86 2.95 5.91
N ALA A 691 -26.04 3.02 4.61
CA ALA A 691 -26.50 1.91 3.78
C ALA A 691 -25.45 0.80 3.69
N ALA A 692 -25.82 -0.34 3.13
CA ALA A 692 -24.83 -1.30 2.62
C ALA A 692 -24.02 -0.64 1.51
N GLY A 693 -22.69 -0.84 1.49
CA GLY A 693 -21.78 -0.13 0.57
C GLY A 693 -21.77 1.39 0.73
N GLY A 694 -22.42 1.88 1.79
CA GLY A 694 -22.62 3.29 2.06
C GLY A 694 -21.55 3.95 2.92
N GLY A 695 -21.79 5.18 3.32
CA GLY A 695 -20.88 5.92 4.14
C GLY A 695 -21.35 7.34 4.46
N PHE A 696 -20.42 8.11 5.00
CA PHE A 696 -20.59 9.55 5.22
C PHE A 696 -19.24 10.27 5.23
N ALA A 697 -19.32 11.56 4.99
CA ALA A 697 -18.22 12.49 5.16
C ALA A 697 -18.67 13.69 5.99
N ILE A 698 -17.77 14.23 6.84
CA ILE A 698 -18.08 15.41 7.66
C ILE A 698 -16.93 16.41 7.56
N SER A 699 -17.25 17.64 7.18
CA SER A 699 -16.35 18.79 7.31
C SER A 699 -16.67 19.52 8.62
N ILE A 700 -15.68 19.74 9.48
CA ILE A 700 -15.84 20.33 10.81
C ILE A 700 -14.98 21.58 10.90
N VAL A 701 -15.60 22.75 10.81
CA VAL A 701 -14.93 24.05 10.75
C VAL A 701 -15.06 24.77 12.09
N GLU A 702 -13.94 25.28 12.63
CA GLU A 702 -13.92 26.05 13.87
C GLU A 702 -14.73 27.36 13.69
N ILE A 703 -15.65 27.62 14.62
CA ILE A 703 -16.41 28.87 14.67
C ILE A 703 -15.71 29.83 15.63
N LYS A 704 -15.37 31.00 15.16
CA LYS A 704 -14.78 32.09 15.97
C LYS A 704 -15.79 32.67 16.98
#